data_7efd66a2a5b80d9e8acecba7336f1c22
#
_entry.id   7efd66a2a5b80d9e8acecba7336f1c22
#
_cell.length_a   1.000
_cell.length_b   1.000
_cell.length_c   1.000
_cell.angle_alpha   90.00
_cell.angle_beta   90.00
_cell.angle_gamma   90.00
#
_symmetry.space_group_name_H-M   'P 1'
#
loop_
_entity.id
_entity.type
_entity.pdbx_description
1 polymer ?
#
loop_
_entity_poly.entity_id
_entity_poly.type
_entity_poly.pdbx_seq_one_letter_code
_entity_poly.pdbx_strand_id
1 'polypeptide(L)'
;MKYKKSWLYFASFLNIYKKNKFESWRKGSMDEKLINLQIGALLHDVGKIVRRAGVSSKKHSIAGADYLEKEELLDVEKYREIYDMIKYHHNKEINEKMKENEKLDDDSLAYIVYEADNIASGVDRVNYDDEISDEGDKKKGKKKEGLPLNSIFNRLNVQKNNIEKNFKSLKYDRLSFNIPKKKIDEKKIEKKEYLDVLEQLKKDLKELKQKNILNPEKLNSVLEKSCIYFPSSSYVDYPDVPYYDHVKLTAAVASCMYFYDKEKESDSINYKDKYFKKNQKEERKEPKFLFVSGEFTGIQNFIYTITSKMAMKSLRGRSFYLELFIEHIIDEILEALNLSRVNLVYSAGSQFYMLLPNIPKTVKILKEYRKIINDFLLKELGTSVYYEISYTETSAEELGNGLSEKVKKENQIKEIFRRNSIETSKKKLNRYSQEQLEKLFDEDSELNKIHSDTKECVICKKSEKEDILIKNSQKESNGNLEICDSCKNYIQLGKDISKSFHLTKNREENCNKNSDKNRRVFFVEKNCSENSDKLKFPKYPKGVVEIIFKYFESKDFESFEKEKESENFYRFYSINDDYLGKGNSRNIKVGNYNVESSKKDNLIEFTELVKKSKGIERLAVLRADIDNLGALFQTGFEDKKYINTDREKEPYRFVRFSKTVVL
;
A
#
# COMPACT_ATOMS: atom_id res chain seq x y z
N MET A 1 6.85 50.46 -28.62
CA MET A 1 5.82 49.48 -29.04
C MET A 1 6.38 48.14 -29.55
N LYS A 2 7.66 47.99 -29.87
CA LYS A 2 8.26 46.69 -30.33
C LYS A 2 8.56 45.67 -29.22
N TYR A 3 8.74 46.11 -27.98
CA TYR A 3 9.06 45.17 -26.85
C TYR A 3 7.84 44.49 -26.21
N LYS A 4 6.62 45.01 -26.38
CA LYS A 4 5.39 44.37 -25.87
C LYS A 4 4.94 43.14 -26.67
N LYS A 5 5.28 43.04 -27.96
CA LYS A 5 4.91 41.88 -28.79
C LYS A 5 5.84 40.69 -28.56
N SER A 6 7.12 40.87 -28.19
CA SER A 6 8.03 39.76 -27.90
C SER A 6 7.71 39.07 -26.56
N TRP A 7 7.22 39.79 -25.57
CA TRP A 7 6.81 39.23 -24.30
C TRP A 7 5.51 38.39 -24.39
N LEU A 8 4.58 38.79 -25.24
CA LEU A 8 3.36 38.02 -25.50
C LEU A 8 3.66 36.72 -26.27
N TYR A 9 4.61 36.72 -27.20
CA TYR A 9 5.08 35.51 -27.88
C TYR A 9 5.85 34.59 -26.95
N PHE A 10 6.68 35.14 -26.07
CA PHE A 10 7.43 34.35 -25.09
C PHE A 10 6.50 33.76 -23.99
N ALA A 11 5.48 34.50 -23.56
CA ALA A 11 4.47 34.01 -22.63
C ALA A 11 3.56 32.96 -23.26
N SER A 12 3.17 33.09 -24.53
CA SER A 12 2.42 32.05 -25.25
C SER A 12 3.27 30.83 -25.53
N PHE A 13 4.54 31.00 -25.86
CA PHE A 13 5.50 29.87 -26.04
C PHE A 13 5.76 29.14 -24.73
N LEU A 14 5.92 29.84 -23.63
CA LEU A 14 6.04 29.25 -22.29
C LEU A 14 4.73 28.53 -21.85
N ASN A 15 3.56 29.06 -22.18
CA ASN A 15 2.29 28.39 -21.91
C ASN A 15 2.08 27.16 -22.79
N ILE A 16 2.43 27.21 -24.08
CA ILE A 16 2.36 26.05 -24.98
C ILE A 16 3.42 25.00 -24.56
N TYR A 17 4.63 25.43 -24.20
CA TYR A 17 5.70 24.54 -23.74
C TYR A 17 5.36 23.92 -22.35
N LYS A 18 4.77 24.69 -21.45
CA LYS A 18 4.23 24.17 -20.18
C LYS A 18 3.04 23.24 -20.40
N LYS A 19 2.12 23.58 -21.29
CA LYS A 19 0.94 22.75 -21.59
C LYS A 19 1.34 21.43 -22.24
N ASN A 20 2.23 21.46 -23.24
CA ASN A 20 2.70 20.24 -23.92
C ASN A 20 3.60 19.36 -23.03
N LYS A 21 4.42 19.94 -22.16
CA LYS A 21 5.22 19.17 -21.20
C LYS A 21 4.37 18.61 -20.07
N PHE A 22 3.31 19.31 -19.65
CA PHE A 22 2.37 18.87 -18.62
C PHE A 22 1.44 17.76 -19.13
N GLU A 23 0.99 17.85 -20.40
CA GLU A 23 0.18 16.80 -21.05
C GLU A 23 0.99 15.57 -21.39
N SER A 24 2.29 15.70 -21.73
CA SER A 24 3.18 14.56 -21.97
C SER A 24 3.49 13.78 -20.69
N TRP A 25 3.48 14.42 -19.51
CA TRP A 25 3.65 13.74 -18.23
C TRP A 25 2.37 13.01 -17.74
N ARG A 26 1.18 13.53 -18.09
CA ARG A 26 -0.09 12.83 -17.82
C ARG A 26 -0.44 11.76 -18.85
N LYS A 27 0.10 11.86 -20.07
CA LYS A 27 -0.06 10.91 -21.18
C LYS A 27 1.13 9.95 -21.32
N GLY A 28 2.08 9.94 -20.41
CA GLY A 28 3.02 8.83 -20.30
C GLY A 28 2.20 7.60 -19.91
N SER A 29 1.60 6.93 -20.91
CA SER A 29 1.03 5.62 -20.75
C SER A 29 2.10 4.75 -20.09
N MET A 30 1.77 4.10 -18.98
CA MET A 30 2.64 3.09 -18.38
C MET A 30 3.12 2.20 -19.51
N ASP A 31 4.42 1.88 -19.55
CA ASP A 31 5.00 1.02 -20.57
C ASP A 31 4.17 -0.28 -20.67
N GLU A 32 3.68 -0.61 -21.85
CA GLU A 32 2.82 -1.79 -22.05
C GLU A 32 3.51 -3.08 -21.60
N LYS A 33 4.83 -3.20 -21.86
CA LYS A 33 5.64 -4.32 -21.37
C LYS A 33 5.64 -4.39 -19.83
N LEU A 34 5.70 -3.25 -19.14
CA LEU A 34 5.62 -3.22 -17.68
C LEU A 34 4.24 -3.62 -17.18
N ILE A 35 3.17 -3.15 -17.83
CA ILE A 35 1.79 -3.55 -17.48
C ILE A 35 1.65 -5.06 -17.62
N ASN A 36 2.09 -5.63 -18.74
CA ASN A 36 2.06 -7.07 -18.99
C ASN A 36 2.89 -7.83 -17.95
N LEU A 37 4.09 -7.34 -17.63
CA LEU A 37 4.96 -7.94 -16.62
C LEU A 37 4.30 -7.98 -15.23
N GLN A 38 3.70 -6.88 -14.81
CA GLN A 38 3.01 -6.82 -13.52
C GLN A 38 1.78 -7.73 -13.48
N ILE A 39 0.99 -7.79 -14.55
CA ILE A 39 -0.16 -8.69 -14.65
C ILE A 39 0.30 -10.15 -14.65
N GLY A 40 1.30 -10.50 -15.45
CA GLY A 40 1.88 -11.84 -15.51
C GLY A 40 2.42 -12.28 -14.15
N ALA A 41 3.18 -11.43 -13.48
CA ALA A 41 3.72 -11.69 -12.15
C ALA A 41 2.62 -11.81 -11.07
N LEU A 42 1.55 -11.04 -11.14
CA LEU A 42 0.41 -11.17 -10.21
C LEU A 42 -0.37 -12.47 -10.43
N LEU A 43 -0.42 -12.99 -11.65
CA LEU A 43 -1.18 -14.19 -12.00
C LEU A 43 -0.34 -15.47 -12.11
N HIS A 44 1.01 -15.40 -12.01
CA HIS A 44 1.88 -16.55 -12.28
C HIS A 44 1.47 -17.82 -11.51
N ASP A 45 1.05 -17.66 -10.30
CA ASP A 45 0.72 -18.72 -9.36
C ASP A 45 -0.79 -19.06 -9.27
N VAL A 46 -1.65 -18.47 -10.11
CA VAL A 46 -3.12 -18.69 -10.07
C VAL A 46 -3.49 -20.17 -10.15
N GLY A 47 -2.67 -20.98 -10.79
CA GLY A 47 -2.85 -22.42 -10.86
C GLY A 47 -2.76 -23.15 -9.52
N LYS A 48 -2.15 -22.54 -8.48
CA LYS A 48 -2.21 -23.09 -7.11
C LYS A 48 -3.65 -23.09 -6.59
N ILE A 49 -4.43 -22.05 -6.90
CA ILE A 49 -5.86 -21.97 -6.55
C ILE A 49 -6.65 -23.01 -7.35
N VAL A 50 -6.43 -23.07 -8.69
CA VAL A 50 -7.08 -24.00 -9.60
C VAL A 50 -6.89 -25.47 -9.16
N ARG A 51 -5.67 -25.83 -8.75
CA ARG A 51 -5.36 -27.19 -8.27
C ARG A 51 -6.01 -27.50 -6.92
N ARG A 52 -5.96 -26.58 -5.98
CA ARG A 52 -6.55 -26.78 -4.64
C ARG A 52 -8.06 -26.84 -4.70
N ALA A 53 -8.68 -26.14 -5.65
CA ALA A 53 -10.10 -26.26 -5.97
C ALA A 53 -10.47 -27.61 -6.63
N GLY A 54 -9.47 -28.40 -7.04
CA GLY A 54 -9.69 -29.69 -7.71
C GLY A 54 -10.09 -29.61 -9.18
N VAL A 55 -9.94 -28.42 -9.81
CA VAL A 55 -10.32 -28.19 -11.22
C VAL A 55 -9.28 -28.76 -12.17
N SER A 56 -8.01 -28.83 -11.79
CA SER A 56 -6.94 -29.43 -12.58
C SER A 56 -5.96 -30.23 -11.72
N SER A 57 -5.42 -31.33 -12.27
CA SER A 57 -4.33 -32.12 -11.69
C SER A 57 -2.95 -31.78 -12.28
N LYS A 58 -2.89 -30.97 -13.36
CA LYS A 58 -1.64 -30.55 -14.00
C LYS A 58 -0.76 -29.75 -13.03
N LYS A 59 0.51 -29.54 -13.35
CA LYS A 59 1.38 -28.62 -12.61
C LYS A 59 0.73 -27.24 -12.54
N HIS A 60 0.93 -26.51 -11.46
CA HIS A 60 0.20 -25.25 -11.25
C HIS A 60 0.48 -24.18 -12.32
N SER A 61 1.72 -24.09 -12.84
CA SER A 61 2.06 -23.20 -13.94
C SER A 61 1.18 -23.45 -15.19
N ILE A 62 1.10 -24.72 -15.59
CA ILE A 62 0.26 -25.16 -16.72
C ILE A 62 -1.23 -25.04 -16.37
N ALA A 63 -1.64 -25.49 -15.19
CA ALA A 63 -3.04 -25.44 -14.76
C ALA A 63 -3.59 -24.01 -14.72
N GLY A 64 -2.75 -23.03 -14.30
CA GLY A 64 -3.12 -21.61 -14.29
C GLY A 64 -3.29 -21.03 -15.68
N ALA A 65 -2.32 -21.25 -16.56
CA ALA A 65 -2.36 -20.78 -17.93
C ALA A 65 -3.57 -21.36 -18.70
N ASP A 66 -3.73 -22.69 -18.64
CA ASP A 66 -4.85 -23.39 -19.30
C ASP A 66 -6.23 -22.93 -18.77
N TYR A 67 -6.33 -22.65 -17.46
CA TYR A 67 -7.56 -22.18 -16.84
C TYR A 67 -7.97 -20.78 -17.34
N LEU A 68 -6.99 -19.84 -17.36
CA LEU A 68 -7.26 -18.49 -17.82
C LEU A 68 -7.65 -18.43 -19.30
N GLU A 69 -7.04 -19.27 -20.13
CA GLU A 69 -7.38 -19.43 -21.54
C GLU A 69 -8.77 -20.05 -21.73
N LYS A 70 -9.02 -21.21 -21.12
CA LYS A 70 -10.28 -21.96 -21.24
C LYS A 70 -11.50 -21.16 -20.76
N GLU A 71 -11.35 -20.41 -19.67
CA GLU A 71 -12.42 -19.58 -19.11
C GLU A 71 -12.51 -18.21 -19.78
N GLU A 72 -11.74 -17.98 -20.84
CA GLU A 72 -11.67 -16.72 -21.60
C GLU A 72 -11.38 -15.50 -20.72
N LEU A 73 -10.62 -15.69 -19.65
CA LEU A 73 -10.22 -14.61 -18.73
C LEU A 73 -9.03 -13.82 -19.28
N LEU A 74 -8.20 -14.47 -20.09
CA LEU A 74 -7.07 -13.88 -20.80
C LEU A 74 -7.26 -14.14 -22.30
N ASP A 75 -7.16 -13.10 -23.10
CA ASP A 75 -7.06 -13.20 -24.55
C ASP A 75 -5.61 -13.58 -24.92
N VAL A 76 -5.37 -14.86 -25.17
CA VAL A 76 -4.02 -15.41 -25.35
C VAL A 76 -3.37 -14.89 -26.64
N GLU A 77 -4.15 -14.64 -27.71
CA GLU A 77 -3.62 -14.10 -28.96
C GLU A 77 -3.07 -12.68 -28.72
N LYS A 78 -3.84 -11.86 -28.02
CA LYS A 78 -3.45 -10.48 -27.69
C LYS A 78 -2.40 -10.38 -26.60
N TYR A 79 -2.44 -11.24 -25.58
CA TYR A 79 -1.60 -11.19 -24.38
C TYR A 79 -0.73 -12.44 -24.23
N ARG A 80 -0.14 -12.90 -25.33
CA ARG A 80 0.74 -14.07 -25.37
C ARG A 80 1.86 -14.00 -24.35
N GLU A 81 2.45 -12.83 -24.19
CA GLU A 81 3.53 -12.59 -23.24
C GLU A 81 3.10 -12.87 -21.79
N ILE A 82 1.86 -12.45 -21.39
CA ILE A 82 1.30 -12.75 -20.06
C ILE A 82 1.08 -14.26 -19.89
N TYR A 83 0.55 -14.92 -20.90
CA TYR A 83 0.36 -16.38 -20.88
C TYR A 83 1.69 -17.11 -20.69
N ASP A 84 2.72 -16.71 -21.41
CA ASP A 84 4.05 -17.31 -21.33
C ASP A 84 4.70 -17.08 -19.94
N MET A 85 4.54 -15.92 -19.35
CA MET A 85 4.96 -15.64 -17.96
C MET A 85 4.28 -16.57 -16.95
N ILE A 86 3.00 -16.83 -17.10
CA ILE A 86 2.25 -17.74 -16.21
C ILE A 86 2.67 -19.20 -16.43
N LYS A 87 2.86 -19.63 -17.68
CA LYS A 87 3.14 -21.02 -18.02
C LYS A 87 4.59 -21.40 -17.75
N TYR A 88 5.54 -20.48 -17.95
CA TYR A 88 6.97 -20.76 -17.96
C TYR A 88 7.74 -20.05 -16.81
N HIS A 89 7.14 -19.89 -15.63
CA HIS A 89 7.82 -19.29 -14.48
C HIS A 89 8.66 -20.29 -13.66
N HIS A 90 8.81 -21.53 -14.08
CA HIS A 90 9.67 -22.53 -13.43
C HIS A 90 10.72 -23.10 -14.35
N ASN A 91 11.87 -23.50 -13.77
CA ASN A 91 13.01 -24.04 -14.48
C ASN A 91 12.66 -25.24 -15.39
N LYS A 92 11.80 -26.17 -14.90
CA LYS A 92 11.44 -27.37 -15.65
C LYS A 92 10.65 -27.04 -16.91
N GLU A 93 9.65 -26.19 -16.81
CA GLU A 93 8.80 -25.78 -17.93
C GLU A 93 9.60 -24.99 -18.97
N ILE A 94 10.51 -24.11 -18.53
CA ILE A 94 11.42 -23.39 -19.43
C ILE A 94 12.31 -24.36 -20.18
N ASN A 95 12.91 -25.34 -19.48
CA ASN A 95 13.78 -26.35 -20.12
C ASN A 95 13.02 -27.29 -21.05
N GLU A 96 11.79 -27.70 -20.70
CA GLU A 96 10.92 -28.51 -21.56
C GLU A 96 10.62 -27.75 -22.86
N LYS A 97 10.23 -26.47 -22.76
CA LYS A 97 9.99 -25.60 -23.92
C LYS A 97 11.22 -25.44 -24.82
N MET A 98 12.40 -25.32 -24.24
CA MET A 98 13.66 -25.23 -24.99
C MET A 98 13.97 -26.50 -25.81
N LYS A 99 13.48 -27.68 -25.39
CA LYS A 99 13.69 -28.96 -26.09
C LYS A 99 12.74 -29.16 -27.28
N GLU A 100 11.58 -28.50 -27.25
CA GLU A 100 10.51 -28.65 -28.26
C GLU A 100 10.75 -27.84 -29.54
N ASN A 101 11.92 -27.29 -29.79
CA ASN A 101 12.24 -26.38 -30.91
C ASN A 101 11.43 -25.06 -30.96
N GLU A 102 10.52 -24.86 -30.05
CA GLU A 102 9.78 -23.62 -29.84
C GLU A 102 10.39 -22.87 -28.64
N LYS A 103 11.46 -22.17 -28.86
CA LYS A 103 12.15 -21.44 -27.77
C LYS A 103 11.37 -20.19 -27.39
N LEU A 104 11.37 -19.87 -26.07
CA LEU A 104 11.08 -18.53 -25.63
C LEU A 104 12.16 -17.59 -26.16
N ASP A 105 11.77 -16.40 -26.61
CA ASP A 105 12.71 -15.37 -27.04
C ASP A 105 13.67 -15.03 -25.89
N ASP A 106 14.92 -14.70 -26.22
CA ASP A 106 15.95 -14.46 -25.21
C ASP A 106 15.65 -13.19 -24.37
N ASP A 107 14.80 -12.29 -24.87
CA ASP A 107 14.27 -11.10 -24.18
C ASP A 107 12.89 -11.31 -23.52
N SER A 108 12.39 -12.56 -23.44
CA SER A 108 11.10 -12.86 -22.84
C SER A 108 11.03 -12.47 -21.37
N LEU A 109 9.95 -11.76 -21.01
CA LEU A 109 9.67 -11.34 -19.62
C LEU A 109 9.41 -12.53 -18.68
N ALA A 110 9.18 -13.73 -19.21
CA ALA A 110 9.06 -14.96 -18.41
C ALA A 110 10.30 -15.24 -17.58
N TYR A 111 11.50 -14.89 -18.05
CA TYR A 111 12.75 -15.04 -17.30
C TYR A 111 12.84 -14.06 -16.13
N ILE A 112 12.26 -12.85 -16.26
CA ILE A 112 12.17 -11.91 -15.14
C ILE A 112 11.22 -12.45 -14.07
N VAL A 113 10.04 -12.96 -14.46
CA VAL A 113 9.08 -13.53 -13.52
C VAL A 113 9.65 -14.75 -12.83
N TYR A 114 10.34 -15.64 -13.56
CA TYR A 114 11.05 -16.79 -12.99
C TYR A 114 12.01 -16.37 -11.87
N GLU A 115 12.86 -15.37 -12.12
CA GLU A 115 13.83 -14.93 -11.12
C GLU A 115 13.17 -14.15 -9.99
N ALA A 116 12.16 -13.32 -10.28
CA ALA A 116 11.41 -12.59 -9.29
C ALA A 116 10.64 -13.52 -8.33
N ASP A 117 10.07 -14.62 -8.83
CA ASP A 117 9.44 -15.66 -8.01
C ASP A 117 10.49 -16.35 -7.12
N ASN A 118 11.66 -16.67 -7.66
CA ASN A 118 12.75 -17.25 -6.88
C ASN A 118 13.18 -16.31 -5.73
N ILE A 119 13.32 -15.01 -5.98
CA ILE A 119 13.67 -14.03 -4.96
C ILE A 119 12.55 -13.94 -3.92
N ALA A 120 11.29 -13.79 -4.33
CA ALA A 120 10.14 -13.73 -3.44
C ALA A 120 9.99 -15.01 -2.62
N SER A 121 10.16 -16.19 -3.24
CA SER A 121 10.16 -17.50 -2.56
C SER A 121 11.32 -17.63 -1.56
N GLY A 122 12.50 -17.07 -1.85
CA GLY A 122 13.62 -17.00 -0.90
C GLY A 122 13.27 -16.16 0.33
N VAL A 123 12.46 -15.11 0.16
CA VAL A 123 11.87 -14.32 1.26
C VAL A 123 10.84 -15.14 2.05
N ASP A 124 10.11 -16.03 1.39
CA ASP A 124 9.00 -16.79 1.95
C ASP A 124 9.42 -18.11 2.60
N ARG A 125 10.52 -18.71 2.16
CA ARG A 125 10.90 -20.10 2.49
C ARG A 125 12.26 -20.17 3.17
N VAL A 126 12.39 -21.19 4.02
CA VAL A 126 13.66 -21.48 4.73
C VAL A 126 14.58 -22.38 3.92
N ASN A 127 14.05 -23.22 3.03
CA ASN A 127 14.81 -24.21 2.25
C ASN A 127 14.54 -24.07 0.76
N TYR A 128 15.56 -23.65 0.04
CA TYR A 128 15.56 -23.49 -1.42
C TYR A 128 15.60 -24.83 -2.19
N ASP A 129 16.05 -25.89 -1.51
CA ASP A 129 16.28 -27.20 -2.13
C ASP A 129 14.99 -27.99 -2.45
N ASP A 130 13.83 -27.55 -1.94
CA ASP A 130 12.58 -28.29 -2.11
C ASP A 130 11.87 -28.07 -3.45
N GLU A 131 12.25 -27.08 -4.26
CA GLU A 131 11.63 -26.83 -5.58
C GLU A 131 12.38 -27.40 -6.77
N ILE A 132 13.66 -27.67 -6.63
CA ILE A 132 14.48 -28.31 -7.69
C ILE A 132 14.09 -29.77 -7.89
N SER A 133 13.38 -30.37 -6.95
CA SER A 133 13.08 -31.81 -6.94
C SER A 133 11.57 -32.11 -7.06
N ASP A 134 10.94 -31.75 -8.18
CA ASP A 134 9.61 -32.29 -8.51
C ASP A 134 9.66 -33.75 -8.99
N GLU A 135 10.87 -34.31 -9.12
CA GLU A 135 11.08 -35.73 -9.41
C GLU A 135 12.27 -36.29 -8.63
N GLY A 136 11.99 -37.17 -7.70
CA GLY A 136 12.92 -38.27 -7.43
C GLY A 136 13.54 -38.44 -6.08
N ASP A 137 13.31 -37.63 -5.03
CA ASP A 137 13.93 -37.91 -3.74
C ASP A 137 12.99 -38.11 -2.56
N LYS A 138 13.19 -39.24 -1.88
CA LYS A 138 12.36 -39.80 -0.80
C LYS A 138 12.38 -39.02 0.54
N LYS A 139 12.85 -37.75 0.56
CA LYS A 139 12.91 -36.90 1.75
C LYS A 139 11.91 -35.73 1.71
N LYS A 140 10.94 -35.74 0.80
CA LYS A 140 9.89 -34.70 0.72
C LYS A 140 9.03 -34.73 1.98
N GLY A 141 8.93 -33.60 2.66
CA GLY A 141 7.90 -33.39 3.67
C GLY A 141 6.53 -33.73 3.07
N LYS A 142 5.72 -34.53 3.78
CA LYS A 142 4.39 -34.93 3.28
C LYS A 142 3.60 -33.65 2.97
N LYS A 143 3.13 -33.53 1.72
CA LYS A 143 2.20 -32.46 1.31
C LYS A 143 1.03 -32.40 2.30
N LYS A 144 0.91 -31.29 3.01
CA LYS A 144 -0.15 -31.07 3.99
C LYS A 144 -1.25 -30.21 3.34
N GLU A 145 -2.08 -30.83 2.51
CA GLU A 145 -3.20 -30.16 1.86
C GLU A 145 -4.26 -29.70 2.88
N GLY A 146 -4.82 -28.52 2.62
CA GLY A 146 -5.95 -28.00 3.41
C GLY A 146 -5.56 -27.32 4.73
N LEU A 147 -4.26 -27.05 4.97
CA LEU A 147 -3.91 -26.25 6.15
C LEU A 147 -4.35 -24.79 5.95
N PRO A 148 -5.04 -24.22 6.95
CA PRO A 148 -5.39 -22.79 6.93
C PRO A 148 -4.15 -21.93 7.16
N LEU A 149 -4.23 -20.66 6.73
CA LEU A 149 -3.20 -19.67 6.99
C LEU A 149 -3.04 -19.48 8.52
N ASN A 150 -1.82 -19.56 9.02
CA ASN A 150 -1.51 -19.30 10.42
C ASN A 150 -1.30 -17.81 10.66
N SER A 151 -1.76 -17.33 11.82
CA SER A 151 -1.42 -15.99 12.26
C SER A 151 0.06 -15.89 12.60
N ILE A 152 0.72 -14.83 12.14
CA ILE A 152 2.11 -14.54 12.50
C ILE A 152 2.30 -14.35 14.01
N PHE A 153 1.25 -13.87 14.71
CA PHE A 153 1.30 -13.68 16.17
C PHE A 153 1.51 -14.99 16.94
N ASN A 154 1.25 -16.14 16.33
CA ASN A 154 1.59 -17.43 16.92
C ASN A 154 3.09 -17.67 17.12
N ARG A 155 3.92 -16.93 16.36
CA ARG A 155 5.38 -17.06 16.38
C ARG A 155 6.09 -15.92 17.11
N LEU A 156 5.33 -14.92 17.59
CA LEU A 156 5.90 -13.85 18.39
C LEU A 156 6.38 -14.42 19.73
N ASN A 157 7.70 -14.43 19.90
CA ASN A 157 8.32 -14.82 21.17
C ASN A 157 8.64 -13.57 21.98
N VAL A 158 7.74 -13.18 22.84
CA VAL A 158 7.84 -11.95 23.67
C VAL A 158 8.67 -12.17 24.93
N GLN A 159 8.91 -13.44 25.33
CA GLN A 159 9.61 -13.75 26.58
C GLN A 159 10.75 -14.75 26.40
N LYS A 160 11.90 -14.43 27.01
CA LYS A 160 13.06 -15.32 27.09
C LYS A 160 12.82 -16.56 27.97
N ASN A 161 11.75 -16.61 28.72
CA ASN A 161 11.44 -17.65 29.70
C ASN A 161 10.09 -18.30 29.40
N ASN A 162 10.14 -19.59 29.08
CA ASN A 162 9.09 -20.63 29.19
C ASN A 162 7.65 -20.14 29.38
N ILE A 163 7.03 -19.56 28.37
CA ILE A 163 5.59 -19.64 28.29
C ILE A 163 5.27 -20.98 27.64
N GLU A 164 4.92 -21.94 28.50
CA GLU A 164 4.50 -23.25 28.10
C GLU A 164 3.34 -23.21 27.11
N LYS A 165 3.46 -24.00 26.10
CA LYS A 165 2.54 -24.84 25.28
C LYS A 165 1.02 -24.59 25.31
N ASN A 166 0.48 -23.58 26.00
CA ASN A 166 -0.95 -23.40 26.17
C ASN A 166 -1.59 -22.28 25.33
N PHE A 167 -0.83 -21.58 24.50
CA PHE A 167 -1.43 -20.74 23.46
C PHE A 167 -1.95 -21.64 22.34
N LYS A 168 -3.26 -21.86 22.31
CA LYS A 168 -3.93 -22.42 21.13
C LYS A 168 -3.57 -21.56 19.94
N SER A 169 -2.89 -22.15 18.94
CA SER A 169 -2.45 -21.43 17.75
C SER A 169 -3.64 -20.73 17.09
N LEU A 170 -3.53 -19.41 16.91
CA LEU A 170 -4.50 -18.64 16.15
C LEU A 170 -4.33 -18.99 14.68
N LYS A 171 -5.38 -19.48 14.05
CA LYS A 171 -5.44 -19.73 12.60
C LYS A 171 -6.54 -18.86 12.04
N TYR A 172 -6.40 -18.43 10.79
CA TYR A 172 -7.49 -17.74 10.10
C TYR A 172 -8.55 -18.78 9.75
N ASP A 173 -9.75 -18.56 10.27
CA ASP A 173 -10.88 -19.45 10.08
C ASP A 173 -11.46 -19.21 8.69
N ARG A 174 -11.07 -20.04 7.72
CA ARG A 174 -11.50 -20.00 6.32
C ARG A 174 -10.83 -18.92 5.46
N LEU A 175 -11.02 -19.04 4.16
CA LEU A 175 -10.59 -18.12 3.11
C LEU A 175 -11.48 -16.85 3.04
N SER A 176 -11.97 -16.36 4.16
CA SER A 176 -12.91 -15.24 4.24
C SER A 176 -12.44 -14.13 5.18
N PHE A 177 -12.95 -12.93 4.96
CA PHE A 177 -12.69 -11.69 5.69
C PHE A 177 -13.07 -11.68 7.19
N ASN A 178 -13.37 -12.82 7.78
CA ASN A 178 -13.77 -12.87 9.19
C ASN A 178 -12.56 -12.76 10.11
N ILE A 179 -12.69 -11.91 11.11
CA ILE A 179 -11.75 -11.76 12.22
C ILE A 179 -11.42 -13.16 12.78
N PRO A 180 -10.14 -13.47 13.08
CA PRO A 180 -9.75 -14.76 13.63
C PRO A 180 -10.61 -15.12 14.83
N LYS A 181 -11.40 -16.18 14.73
CA LYS A 181 -12.20 -16.64 15.86
C LYS A 181 -11.32 -17.38 16.85
N LYS A 182 -11.56 -17.14 18.13
CA LYS A 182 -10.80 -17.66 19.29
C LYS A 182 -10.81 -19.19 19.43
N LYS A 183 -11.60 -19.92 18.64
CA LYS A 183 -11.72 -21.37 18.63
C LYS A 183 -11.53 -21.88 17.23
N ILE A 184 -10.40 -22.51 17.02
CA ILE A 184 -10.09 -23.16 15.77
C ILE A 184 -10.14 -24.64 16.03
N ASP A 185 -11.15 -25.25 15.47
CA ASP A 185 -11.08 -26.67 15.16
C ASP A 185 -9.97 -26.83 14.14
N GLU A 186 -9.17 -27.88 14.26
CA GLU A 186 -8.11 -28.25 13.30
C GLU A 186 -8.70 -28.67 11.94
N LYS A 187 -9.79 -28.04 11.56
CA LYS A 187 -10.54 -28.35 10.36
C LYS A 187 -9.75 -27.92 9.15
N LYS A 188 -9.40 -28.88 8.33
CA LYS A 188 -8.78 -28.62 7.02
C LYS A 188 -9.73 -27.82 6.16
N ILE A 189 -9.19 -26.92 5.35
CA ILE A 189 -9.92 -26.22 4.31
C ILE A 189 -10.33 -27.25 3.26
N GLU A 190 -11.62 -27.28 2.92
CA GLU A 190 -12.17 -28.19 1.94
C GLU A 190 -12.00 -27.66 0.52
N LYS A 191 -11.99 -28.57 -0.46
CA LYS A 191 -11.91 -28.21 -1.90
C LYS A 191 -13.01 -27.23 -2.32
N LYS A 192 -14.20 -27.32 -1.73
CA LYS A 192 -15.32 -26.42 -1.98
C LYS A 192 -14.99 -24.96 -1.64
N GLU A 193 -14.31 -24.72 -0.51
CA GLU A 193 -13.92 -23.38 -0.10
C GLU A 193 -12.90 -22.75 -1.09
N TYR A 194 -11.98 -23.56 -1.61
CA TYR A 194 -11.08 -23.13 -2.66
C TYR A 194 -11.79 -22.87 -3.99
N LEU A 195 -12.85 -23.65 -4.31
CA LEU A 195 -13.67 -23.44 -5.47
C LEU A 195 -14.44 -22.11 -5.36
N ASP A 196 -15.00 -21.80 -4.20
CA ASP A 196 -15.69 -20.53 -3.96
C ASP A 196 -14.78 -19.32 -4.19
N VAL A 197 -13.52 -19.40 -3.75
CA VAL A 197 -12.50 -18.36 -4.02
C VAL A 197 -12.22 -18.25 -5.53
N LEU A 198 -12.07 -19.38 -6.21
CA LEU A 198 -11.79 -19.41 -7.64
C LEU A 198 -12.95 -18.82 -8.46
N GLU A 199 -14.19 -19.15 -8.12
CA GLU A 199 -15.39 -18.60 -8.79
C GLU A 199 -15.54 -17.10 -8.53
N GLN A 200 -15.23 -16.62 -7.31
CA GLN A 200 -15.23 -15.19 -7.05
C GLN A 200 -14.14 -14.47 -7.86
N LEU A 201 -12.93 -15.02 -7.91
CA LEU A 201 -11.84 -14.49 -8.71
C LEU A 201 -12.19 -14.45 -10.19
N LYS A 202 -12.78 -15.53 -10.73
CA LYS A 202 -13.26 -15.60 -12.09
C LYS A 202 -14.30 -14.51 -12.40
N LYS A 203 -15.26 -14.30 -11.50
CA LYS A 203 -16.27 -13.25 -11.64
C LYS A 203 -15.64 -11.86 -11.69
N ASP A 204 -14.74 -11.56 -10.76
CA ASP A 204 -14.10 -10.26 -10.68
C ASP A 204 -13.20 -10.01 -11.91
N LEU A 205 -12.46 -11.01 -12.39
CA LEU A 205 -11.65 -10.91 -13.61
C LEU A 205 -12.52 -10.72 -14.88
N LYS A 206 -13.64 -11.42 -14.99
CA LYS A 206 -14.60 -11.21 -16.11
C LYS A 206 -15.14 -9.77 -16.09
N GLU A 207 -15.46 -9.24 -14.93
CA GLU A 207 -15.91 -7.85 -14.78
C GLU A 207 -14.83 -6.85 -15.23
N LEU A 208 -13.57 -7.06 -14.85
CA LEU A 208 -12.46 -6.20 -15.28
C LEU A 208 -12.24 -6.26 -16.79
N LYS A 209 -12.32 -7.45 -17.39
CA LYS A 209 -12.19 -7.65 -18.84
C LYS A 209 -13.33 -6.97 -19.60
N GLN A 210 -14.59 -7.22 -19.22
CA GLN A 210 -15.77 -6.65 -19.85
C GLN A 210 -15.80 -5.12 -19.84
N LYS A 211 -15.33 -4.51 -18.75
CA LYS A 211 -15.22 -3.06 -18.61
C LYS A 211 -13.96 -2.48 -19.26
N ASN A 212 -13.10 -3.32 -19.84
CA ASN A 212 -11.80 -2.95 -20.40
C ASN A 212 -10.93 -2.12 -19.41
N ILE A 213 -10.93 -2.54 -18.15
CA ILE A 213 -10.20 -1.90 -17.06
C ILE A 213 -9.19 -2.83 -16.36
N LEU A 214 -8.83 -3.94 -17.01
CA LEU A 214 -7.80 -4.84 -16.51
C LEU A 214 -6.45 -4.12 -16.53
N ASN A 215 -5.94 -3.83 -15.36
CA ASN A 215 -4.63 -3.24 -15.15
C ASN A 215 -4.04 -3.73 -13.82
N PRO A 216 -2.74 -3.52 -13.56
CA PRO A 216 -2.09 -4.02 -12.34
C PRO A 216 -2.75 -3.53 -11.04
N GLU A 217 -3.23 -2.30 -10.99
CA GLU A 217 -3.88 -1.73 -9.80
C GLU A 217 -5.19 -2.44 -9.44
N LYS A 218 -6.03 -2.68 -10.44
CA LYS A 218 -7.32 -3.36 -10.24
C LYS A 218 -7.12 -4.84 -9.95
N LEU A 219 -6.20 -5.48 -10.67
CA LEU A 219 -5.85 -6.88 -10.43
C LEU A 219 -5.29 -7.07 -9.02
N ASN A 220 -4.39 -6.19 -8.57
CA ASN A 220 -3.88 -6.20 -7.21
C ASN A 220 -4.99 -6.10 -6.16
N SER A 221 -5.98 -5.21 -6.37
CA SER A 221 -7.14 -5.07 -5.47
C SER A 221 -8.05 -6.32 -5.46
N VAL A 222 -8.25 -6.95 -6.61
CA VAL A 222 -9.03 -8.20 -6.72
C VAL A 222 -8.33 -9.35 -5.99
N LEU A 223 -7.02 -9.49 -6.17
CA LEU A 223 -6.24 -10.52 -5.50
C LEU A 223 -6.16 -10.28 -3.99
N GLU A 224 -6.01 -9.03 -3.53
CA GLU A 224 -6.08 -8.68 -2.12
C GLU A 224 -7.40 -9.14 -1.50
N LYS A 225 -8.52 -8.80 -2.13
CA LYS A 225 -9.86 -9.15 -1.67
C LYS A 225 -10.09 -10.66 -1.57
N SER A 226 -9.65 -11.41 -2.59
CA SER A 226 -10.00 -12.83 -2.73
C SER A 226 -8.96 -13.79 -2.15
N CYS A 227 -7.69 -13.40 -2.08
CA CYS A 227 -6.57 -14.32 -1.83
C CYS A 227 -5.73 -13.98 -0.58
N ILE A 228 -6.12 -12.99 0.21
CA ILE A 228 -5.36 -12.54 1.39
C ILE A 228 -5.23 -13.62 2.48
N TYR A 229 -6.22 -14.51 2.62
CA TYR A 229 -6.22 -15.62 3.58
C TYR A 229 -5.88 -16.97 2.95
N PHE A 230 -5.52 -16.97 1.68
CA PHE A 230 -5.08 -18.16 0.98
C PHE A 230 -3.58 -18.36 1.23
N PRO A 231 -3.13 -19.52 1.77
CA PRO A 231 -1.70 -19.74 2.01
C PRO A 231 -0.92 -19.96 0.71
N SER A 232 0.22 -19.28 0.56
CA SER A 232 1.09 -19.39 -0.61
C SER A 232 1.58 -20.81 -0.84
N SER A 233 2.10 -21.47 0.20
CA SER A 233 2.67 -22.82 0.11
C SER A 233 1.88 -23.84 0.91
N SER A 234 1.81 -25.10 0.40
CA SER A 234 1.25 -26.27 1.09
C SER A 234 2.31 -27.26 1.57
N TYR A 235 3.59 -26.97 1.36
CA TYR A 235 4.70 -27.84 1.75
C TYR A 235 5.35 -27.45 3.08
N VAL A 236 4.93 -26.34 3.68
CA VAL A 236 5.46 -25.86 4.95
C VAL A 236 4.60 -26.32 6.12
N ASP A 237 5.21 -26.62 7.25
CA ASP A 237 4.51 -27.03 8.47
C ASP A 237 3.67 -25.89 9.05
N TYR A 238 4.06 -24.65 8.81
CA TYR A 238 3.41 -23.43 9.24
C TYR A 238 3.19 -22.48 8.08
N PRO A 239 2.07 -22.57 7.34
CA PRO A 239 1.76 -21.66 6.26
C PRO A 239 1.30 -20.31 6.83
N ASP A 240 2.23 -19.38 6.98
CA ASP A 240 2.00 -18.02 7.51
C ASP A 240 2.21 -16.92 6.45
N VAL A 241 2.49 -17.30 5.21
CA VAL A 241 2.60 -16.38 4.08
C VAL A 241 1.34 -16.44 3.22
N PRO A 242 0.60 -15.33 3.10
CA PRO A 242 -0.53 -15.24 2.18
C PRO A 242 -0.10 -15.36 0.73
N TYR A 243 -0.92 -16.00 -0.09
CA TYR A 243 -0.74 -16.05 -1.55
C TYR A 243 -0.64 -14.64 -2.16
N TYR A 244 -1.54 -13.73 -1.72
CA TYR A 244 -1.55 -12.34 -2.19
C TYR A 244 -0.21 -11.64 -1.96
N ASP A 245 0.37 -11.78 -0.77
CA ASP A 245 1.63 -11.12 -0.45
C ASP A 245 2.78 -11.65 -1.30
N HIS A 246 2.81 -12.95 -1.57
CA HIS A 246 3.81 -13.58 -2.43
C HIS A 246 3.73 -13.05 -3.87
N VAL A 247 2.55 -13.10 -4.50
CA VAL A 247 2.42 -12.65 -5.91
C VAL A 247 2.62 -11.14 -6.06
N LYS A 248 2.22 -10.35 -5.06
CA LYS A 248 2.48 -8.92 -5.02
C LYS A 248 3.97 -8.61 -4.92
N LEU A 249 4.70 -9.30 -4.04
CA LEU A 249 6.14 -9.13 -3.92
C LEU A 249 6.87 -9.55 -5.18
N THR A 250 6.47 -10.67 -5.80
CA THR A 250 6.99 -11.10 -7.10
C THR A 250 6.82 -10.01 -8.16
N ALA A 251 5.65 -9.38 -8.23
CA ALA A 251 5.38 -8.30 -9.17
C ALA A 251 6.21 -7.04 -8.86
N ALA A 252 6.43 -6.72 -7.58
CA ALA A 252 7.28 -5.60 -7.17
C ALA A 252 8.75 -5.82 -7.56
N VAL A 253 9.28 -7.00 -7.28
CA VAL A 253 10.65 -7.39 -7.63
C VAL A 253 10.84 -7.36 -9.15
N ALA A 254 9.92 -7.99 -9.90
CA ALA A 254 9.95 -8.01 -11.37
C ALA A 254 9.96 -6.59 -11.95
N SER A 255 9.11 -5.69 -11.44
CA SER A 255 9.06 -4.29 -11.88
C SER A 255 10.40 -3.56 -11.66
N CYS A 256 11.02 -3.77 -10.51
CA CYS A 256 12.30 -3.14 -10.18
C CYS A 256 13.42 -3.67 -11.09
N MET A 257 13.49 -4.98 -11.32
CA MET A 257 14.47 -5.61 -12.20
C MET A 257 14.32 -5.06 -13.63
N TYR A 258 13.09 -5.01 -14.15
CA TYR A 258 12.81 -4.50 -15.49
C TYR A 258 13.28 -3.04 -15.67
N PHE A 259 12.95 -2.14 -14.73
CA PHE A 259 13.37 -0.76 -14.83
C PHE A 259 14.87 -0.56 -14.68
N TYR A 260 15.50 -1.30 -13.78
CA TYR A 260 16.94 -1.22 -13.58
C TYR A 260 17.72 -1.65 -14.82
N ASP A 261 17.32 -2.78 -15.43
CA ASP A 261 17.97 -3.26 -16.63
C ASP A 261 17.73 -2.33 -17.83
N LYS A 262 16.51 -1.84 -17.99
CA LYS A 262 16.17 -0.89 -19.04
C LYS A 262 16.94 0.44 -18.94
N GLU A 263 17.28 0.88 -17.74
CA GLU A 263 18.11 2.06 -17.52
C GLU A 263 19.58 1.82 -17.83
N LYS A 264 20.10 0.61 -17.55
CA LYS A 264 21.50 0.24 -17.80
C LYS A 264 21.77 -0.15 -19.26
N GLU A 265 20.83 -0.78 -19.92
CA GLU A 265 20.96 -1.35 -21.26
C GLU A 265 19.89 -0.74 -22.18
N SER A 266 20.28 0.08 -23.13
CA SER A 266 19.35 0.84 -23.99
C SER A 266 18.67 0.02 -25.09
N ASP A 267 19.27 -1.12 -25.52
CA ASP A 267 18.79 -1.95 -26.61
C ASP A 267 18.72 -3.43 -26.22
N SER A 268 17.95 -4.22 -26.90
CA SER A 268 17.64 -5.66 -26.72
C SER A 268 18.32 -6.38 -25.55
N ILE A 269 17.65 -6.43 -24.40
CA ILE A 269 18.17 -7.04 -23.17
C ILE A 269 17.98 -8.54 -23.26
N ASN A 270 19.04 -9.33 -23.07
CA ASN A 270 18.97 -10.77 -23.02
C ASN A 270 18.64 -11.24 -21.58
N TYR A 271 17.36 -11.28 -21.23
CA TYR A 271 16.91 -11.71 -19.89
C TYR A 271 17.20 -13.17 -19.58
N LYS A 272 17.31 -14.02 -20.60
CA LYS A 272 17.65 -15.44 -20.44
C LYS A 272 19.06 -15.61 -19.89
N ASP A 273 20.06 -14.91 -20.45
CA ASP A 273 21.43 -14.99 -19.96
C ASP A 273 21.59 -14.34 -18.58
N LYS A 274 20.82 -13.26 -18.29
CA LYS A 274 20.83 -12.58 -17.00
C LYS A 274 20.21 -13.44 -15.88
N TYR A 275 19.02 -14.01 -16.11
CA TYR A 275 18.20 -14.54 -15.03
C TYR A 275 18.02 -16.05 -15.03
N PHE A 276 18.40 -16.73 -16.10
CA PHE A 276 18.21 -18.17 -16.23
C PHE A 276 19.49 -18.96 -16.48
N LYS A 277 20.60 -18.33 -16.90
CA LYS A 277 21.85 -18.99 -17.23
C LYS A 277 23.04 -18.48 -16.39
N LYS A 278 24.16 -18.23 -17.08
CA LYS A 278 25.48 -18.03 -16.48
C LYS A 278 25.58 -16.85 -15.52
N ASN A 279 24.86 -15.77 -15.81
CA ASN A 279 25.03 -14.48 -15.11
C ASN A 279 24.16 -14.34 -13.87
N GLN A 280 23.19 -15.25 -13.64
CA GLN A 280 22.21 -15.17 -12.56
C GLN A 280 22.82 -14.87 -11.17
N LYS A 281 23.94 -15.51 -10.85
CA LYS A 281 24.59 -15.32 -9.53
C LYS A 281 25.17 -13.92 -9.36
N GLU A 282 25.74 -13.36 -10.42
CA GLU A 282 26.30 -12.00 -10.39
C GLU A 282 25.18 -10.96 -10.42
N GLU A 283 24.15 -11.18 -11.23
CA GLU A 283 22.96 -10.32 -11.29
C GLU A 283 22.24 -10.22 -9.94
N ARG A 284 22.26 -11.26 -9.12
CA ARG A 284 21.69 -11.25 -7.75
C ARG A 284 22.45 -10.37 -6.77
N LYS A 285 23.71 -10.08 -7.01
CA LYS A 285 24.54 -9.20 -6.16
C LYS A 285 24.38 -7.73 -6.52
N GLU A 286 23.90 -7.44 -7.72
CA GLU A 286 23.67 -6.07 -8.18
C GLU A 286 22.59 -5.39 -7.31
N PRO A 287 22.84 -4.14 -6.86
CA PRO A 287 21.90 -3.41 -6.02
C PRO A 287 20.76 -2.82 -6.85
N LYS A 288 19.91 -3.68 -7.40
CA LYS A 288 18.81 -3.31 -8.30
C LYS A 288 17.65 -2.61 -7.61
N PHE A 289 17.59 -2.66 -6.29
CA PHE A 289 16.45 -2.24 -5.51
C PHE A 289 16.80 -1.12 -4.54
N LEU A 290 15.84 -0.22 -4.33
CA LEU A 290 15.80 0.70 -3.20
C LEU A 290 14.69 0.25 -2.24
N PHE A 291 15.07 -0.04 -1.01
CA PHE A 291 14.13 -0.16 0.09
C PHE A 291 13.86 1.23 0.65
N VAL A 292 12.65 1.73 0.44
CA VAL A 292 12.24 3.10 0.74
C VAL A 292 11.28 3.11 1.91
N SER A 293 11.49 4.01 2.86
CA SER A 293 10.55 4.29 3.95
C SER A 293 10.12 5.75 3.94
N GLY A 294 8.87 5.97 4.33
CA GLY A 294 8.35 7.30 4.60
C GLY A 294 7.68 7.34 5.97
N GLU A 295 7.89 8.40 6.75
CA GLU A 295 7.27 8.54 8.06
C GLU A 295 7.08 9.98 8.51
N PHE A 296 6.02 10.23 9.26
CA PHE A 296 5.78 11.50 9.92
C PHE A 296 6.50 11.59 11.27
N THR A 297 6.95 12.80 11.59
CA THR A 297 7.37 13.20 12.93
C THR A 297 6.43 14.28 13.46
N GLY A 298 6.12 14.26 14.76
CA GLY A 298 5.22 15.25 15.38
C GLY A 298 3.73 14.90 15.35
N ILE A 299 3.38 13.69 14.95
CA ILE A 299 1.99 13.21 14.80
C ILE A 299 1.15 13.42 16.06
N GLN A 300 1.67 13.05 17.21
CA GLN A 300 0.92 13.17 18.48
C GLN A 300 0.57 14.62 18.77
N ASN A 301 1.52 15.54 18.64
CA ASN A 301 1.28 16.96 18.82
C ASN A 301 0.22 17.47 17.85
N PHE A 302 0.29 17.06 16.59
CA PHE A 302 -0.70 17.44 15.59
C PHE A 302 -2.10 16.88 15.92
N ILE A 303 -2.23 15.58 16.21
CA ILE A 303 -3.54 14.95 16.46
C ILE A 303 -4.16 15.50 17.76
N TYR A 304 -3.38 15.66 18.81
CA TYR A 304 -3.88 16.09 20.12
C TYR A 304 -3.94 17.63 20.31
N THR A 305 -3.66 18.42 19.28
CA THR A 305 -3.93 19.86 19.27
C THR A 305 -5.43 20.07 19.10
N ILE A 306 -6.16 19.94 20.20
CA ILE A 306 -7.62 20.00 20.27
C ILE A 306 -8.05 20.77 21.52
N THR A 307 -9.32 21.18 21.55
CA THR A 307 -10.00 21.68 22.75
C THR A 307 -11.00 20.63 23.24
N SER A 308 -11.52 20.80 24.46
CA SER A 308 -12.59 19.94 25.00
C SER A 308 -13.87 19.98 24.13
N LYS A 309 -14.10 21.11 23.46
CA LYS A 309 -15.21 21.28 22.54
C LYS A 309 -14.90 20.65 21.18
N MET A 310 -15.84 19.90 20.61
CA MET A 310 -15.70 19.18 19.33
C MET A 310 -14.48 18.24 19.28
N ALA A 311 -13.99 17.77 20.43
CA ALA A 311 -12.78 16.97 20.55
C ALA A 311 -12.81 15.73 19.65
N MET A 312 -13.88 14.94 19.70
CA MET A 312 -14.02 13.70 18.91
C MET A 312 -13.93 13.94 17.40
N LYS A 313 -14.61 14.97 16.91
CA LYS A 313 -14.59 15.32 15.48
C LYS A 313 -13.22 15.82 15.05
N SER A 314 -12.60 16.66 15.89
CA SER A 314 -11.26 17.17 15.64
C SER A 314 -10.20 16.07 15.63
N LEU A 315 -10.21 15.16 16.61
CA LEU A 315 -9.30 14.01 16.68
C LEU A 315 -9.41 13.12 15.44
N ARG A 316 -10.62 12.73 15.07
CA ARG A 316 -10.85 11.89 13.89
C ARG A 316 -10.42 12.56 12.60
N GLY A 317 -10.78 13.83 12.44
CA GLY A 317 -10.43 14.56 11.22
C GLY A 317 -8.92 14.72 11.08
N ARG A 318 -8.22 15.04 12.15
CA ARG A 318 -6.75 15.16 12.13
C ARG A 318 -6.06 13.81 11.88
N SER A 319 -6.52 12.74 12.53
CA SER A 319 -5.98 11.41 12.33
C SER A 319 -6.21 10.93 10.89
N PHE A 320 -7.43 11.09 10.39
CA PHE A 320 -7.76 10.67 9.03
C PHE A 320 -7.10 11.53 7.95
N TYR A 321 -6.88 12.81 8.21
CA TYR A 321 -6.10 13.68 7.31
C TYR A 321 -4.68 13.15 7.10
N LEU A 322 -4.01 12.71 8.17
CA LEU A 322 -2.67 12.11 8.04
C LEU A 322 -2.70 10.78 7.26
N GLU A 323 -3.72 9.97 7.45
CA GLU A 323 -3.89 8.72 6.66
C GLU A 323 -4.04 9.03 5.17
N LEU A 324 -4.95 9.95 4.81
CA LEU A 324 -5.11 10.39 3.43
C LEU A 324 -3.84 11.03 2.86
N PHE A 325 -3.10 11.76 3.69
CA PHE A 325 -1.85 12.40 3.28
C PHE A 325 -0.79 11.38 2.89
N ILE A 326 -0.67 10.28 3.66
CA ILE A 326 0.27 9.20 3.36
C ILE A 326 -0.15 8.46 2.09
N GLU A 327 -1.42 8.11 1.97
CA GLU A 327 -1.95 7.45 0.77
C GLU A 327 -1.72 8.31 -0.49
N HIS A 328 -1.88 9.63 -0.36
CA HIS A 328 -1.56 10.59 -1.41
C HIS A 328 -0.06 10.59 -1.78
N ILE A 329 0.84 10.67 -0.78
CA ILE A 329 2.30 10.64 -1.02
C ILE A 329 2.71 9.36 -1.75
N ILE A 330 2.18 8.22 -1.32
CA ILE A 330 2.44 6.92 -1.93
C ILE A 330 2.09 6.95 -3.42
N ASP A 331 0.89 7.42 -3.74
CA ASP A 331 0.42 7.46 -5.13
C ASP A 331 1.21 8.49 -5.97
N GLU A 332 1.58 9.65 -5.41
CA GLU A 332 2.44 10.63 -6.09
C GLU A 332 3.79 10.04 -6.49
N ILE A 333 4.44 9.31 -5.57
CA ILE A 333 5.74 8.67 -5.85
C ILE A 333 5.58 7.60 -6.92
N LEU A 334 4.60 6.72 -6.78
CA LEU A 334 4.39 5.61 -7.71
C LEU A 334 4.01 6.10 -9.11
N GLU A 335 3.13 7.09 -9.22
CA GLU A 335 2.74 7.68 -10.51
C GLU A 335 3.91 8.42 -11.18
N ALA A 336 4.73 9.16 -10.42
CA ALA A 336 5.92 9.82 -10.97
C ALA A 336 6.95 8.83 -11.54
N LEU A 337 6.96 7.60 -11.00
CA LEU A 337 7.81 6.50 -11.46
C LEU A 337 7.15 5.62 -12.51
N ASN A 338 5.88 5.84 -12.87
CA ASN A 338 5.07 4.95 -13.68
C ASN A 338 4.98 3.52 -13.10
N LEU A 339 4.93 3.41 -11.78
CA LEU A 339 4.76 2.17 -11.04
C LEU A 339 3.33 2.04 -10.50
N SER A 340 2.96 0.83 -10.14
CA SER A 340 1.70 0.53 -9.47
C SER A 340 1.90 0.21 -7.97
N ARG A 341 0.82 0.07 -7.22
CA ARG A 341 0.85 -0.28 -5.79
C ARG A 341 1.36 -1.68 -5.48
N VAL A 342 1.70 -2.49 -6.46
CA VAL A 342 2.45 -3.73 -6.20
C VAL A 342 3.79 -3.43 -5.53
N ASN A 343 4.39 -2.26 -5.81
CA ASN A 343 5.65 -1.81 -5.22
C ASN A 343 5.50 -1.25 -3.79
N LEU A 344 4.27 -1.05 -3.30
CA LEU A 344 4.00 -0.70 -1.92
C LEU A 344 4.00 -1.96 -1.06
N VAL A 345 5.01 -2.14 -0.23
CA VAL A 345 5.13 -3.30 0.68
C VAL A 345 4.18 -3.15 1.87
N TYR A 346 4.16 -1.97 2.49
CA TYR A 346 3.41 -1.72 3.72
C TYR A 346 3.02 -0.26 3.83
N SER A 347 1.82 0.00 4.36
CA SER A 347 1.36 1.33 4.76
C SER A 347 0.45 1.21 5.97
N ALA A 348 0.88 1.70 7.12
CA ALA A 348 0.04 1.88 8.31
C ALA A 348 0.71 2.79 9.35
N GLY A 349 -0.09 3.37 10.23
CA GLY A 349 0.42 4.08 11.41
C GLY A 349 1.30 5.27 11.08
N SER A 350 1.04 5.95 9.98
CA SER A 350 1.83 7.10 9.50
C SER A 350 3.18 6.74 8.87
N GLN A 351 3.40 5.47 8.55
CA GLN A 351 4.60 4.96 7.88
C GLN A 351 4.24 4.17 6.64
N PHE A 352 5.14 4.19 5.66
CA PHE A 352 5.10 3.24 4.56
C PHE A 352 6.49 2.64 4.28
N TYR A 353 6.48 1.47 3.63
CA TYR A 353 7.65 0.88 3.00
C TYR A 353 7.33 0.52 1.55
N MET A 354 8.28 0.82 0.65
CA MET A 354 8.20 0.51 -0.78
C MET A 354 9.46 -0.21 -1.24
N LEU A 355 9.32 -1.04 -2.27
CA LEU A 355 10.44 -1.56 -3.04
C LEU A 355 10.42 -0.89 -4.40
N LEU A 356 11.42 -0.06 -4.68
CA LEU A 356 11.52 0.75 -5.89
C LEU A 356 12.79 0.40 -6.69
N PRO A 357 12.84 0.66 -8.00
CA PRO A 357 14.05 0.42 -8.80
C PRO A 357 15.16 1.39 -8.42
N ASN A 358 16.39 0.90 -8.28
CA ASN A 358 17.57 1.70 -8.00
C ASN A 358 18.10 2.36 -9.28
N ILE A 359 17.41 3.40 -9.72
CA ILE A 359 17.78 4.21 -10.89
C ILE A 359 17.87 5.70 -10.53
N PRO A 360 18.64 6.50 -11.26
CA PRO A 360 18.83 7.93 -10.98
C PRO A 360 17.52 8.71 -10.90
N LYS A 361 16.54 8.35 -11.73
CA LYS A 361 15.19 8.94 -11.74
C LYS A 361 14.48 8.74 -10.40
N THR A 362 14.55 7.55 -9.81
CA THR A 362 13.93 7.25 -8.51
C THR A 362 14.52 8.12 -7.40
N VAL A 363 15.86 8.15 -7.32
CA VAL A 363 16.56 8.95 -6.29
C VAL A 363 16.22 10.44 -6.42
N LYS A 364 16.16 10.94 -7.65
CA LYS A 364 15.79 12.34 -7.93
C LYS A 364 14.37 12.65 -7.44
N ILE A 365 13.38 11.83 -7.80
CA ILE A 365 11.97 12.01 -7.40
C ILE A 365 11.83 11.99 -5.88
N LEU A 366 12.45 11.04 -5.20
CA LEU A 366 12.37 10.93 -3.74
C LEU A 366 12.95 12.17 -3.04
N LYS A 367 14.10 12.70 -3.51
CA LYS A 367 14.71 13.91 -2.97
C LYS A 367 13.86 15.16 -3.22
N GLU A 368 13.37 15.33 -4.44
CA GLU A 368 12.56 16.49 -4.84
C GLU A 368 11.22 16.48 -4.10
N TYR A 369 10.54 15.32 -4.03
CA TYR A 369 9.25 15.25 -3.40
C TYR A 369 9.33 15.38 -1.87
N ARG A 370 10.38 14.85 -1.23
CA ARG A 370 10.67 15.14 0.19
C ARG A 370 10.74 16.64 0.46
N LYS A 371 11.43 17.41 -0.40
CA LYS A 371 11.51 18.87 -0.29
C LYS A 371 10.11 19.51 -0.46
N ILE A 372 9.37 19.14 -1.49
CA ILE A 372 8.03 19.67 -1.78
C ILE A 372 7.07 19.42 -0.61
N ILE A 373 7.08 18.21 -0.05
CA ILE A 373 6.24 17.86 1.10
C ILE A 373 6.59 18.75 2.30
N ASN A 374 7.87 18.91 2.62
CA ASN A 374 8.26 19.67 3.80
C ASN A 374 8.12 21.18 3.61
N ASP A 375 8.29 21.72 2.40
CA ASP A 375 7.92 23.12 2.10
C ASP A 375 6.41 23.35 2.30
N PHE A 376 5.58 22.40 1.87
CA PHE A 376 4.13 22.45 2.10
C PHE A 376 3.77 22.35 3.58
N LEU A 377 4.34 21.37 4.30
CA LEU A 377 4.07 21.18 5.74
C LEU A 377 4.51 22.40 6.56
N LEU A 378 5.66 22.98 6.22
CA LEU A 378 6.18 24.18 6.88
C LEU A 378 5.22 25.37 6.72
N LYS A 379 4.69 25.56 5.50
CA LYS A 379 3.71 26.61 5.20
C LYS A 379 2.37 26.39 5.92
N GLU A 380 1.83 25.16 5.89
CA GLU A 380 0.49 24.87 6.40
C GLU A 380 0.45 24.59 7.91
N LEU A 381 1.46 23.88 8.43
CA LEU A 381 1.49 23.35 9.81
C LEU A 381 2.67 23.87 10.65
N GLY A 382 3.53 24.69 10.06
CA GLY A 382 4.75 25.17 10.72
C GLY A 382 5.72 24.03 11.01
N THR A 383 6.49 24.15 12.09
CA THR A 383 7.49 23.16 12.48
C THR A 383 6.96 21.98 13.29
N SER A 384 5.64 21.93 13.53
CA SER A 384 5.02 20.92 14.38
C SER A 384 5.01 19.51 13.74
N VAL A 385 4.99 19.44 12.42
CA VAL A 385 4.97 18.19 11.66
C VAL A 385 6.04 18.22 10.59
N TYR A 386 6.71 17.10 10.42
CA TYR A 386 7.76 16.91 9.42
C TYR A 386 7.64 15.52 8.80
N TYR A 387 7.92 15.39 7.51
CA TYR A 387 7.88 14.13 6.80
C TYR A 387 9.25 13.73 6.26
N GLU A 388 9.71 12.55 6.64
CA GLU A 388 10.97 11.99 6.17
C GLU A 388 10.74 10.91 5.10
N ILE A 389 11.54 10.96 4.04
CA ILE A 389 11.67 9.89 3.04
C ILE A 389 13.13 9.43 3.03
N SER A 390 13.34 8.17 3.38
CA SER A 390 14.66 7.54 3.41
C SER A 390 14.69 6.31 2.51
N TYR A 391 15.87 5.96 2.04
CA TYR A 391 16.06 4.79 1.19
C TYR A 391 17.43 4.16 1.42
N THR A 392 17.49 2.85 1.14
CA THR A 392 18.71 2.02 1.24
C THR A 392 18.77 1.14 0.01
N GLU A 393 19.93 1.10 -0.61
CA GLU A 393 20.19 0.17 -1.71
C GLU A 393 20.21 -1.27 -1.19
N THR A 394 19.66 -2.19 -1.99
CA THR A 394 19.64 -3.61 -1.67
C THR A 394 19.69 -4.46 -2.94
N SER A 395 20.22 -5.67 -2.81
CA SER A 395 20.36 -6.63 -3.89
C SER A 395 19.33 -7.77 -3.79
N ALA A 396 19.18 -8.55 -4.86
CA ALA A 396 18.37 -9.76 -4.86
C ALA A 396 18.89 -10.81 -3.85
N GLU A 397 20.21 -10.91 -3.69
CA GLU A 397 20.83 -11.80 -2.71
C GLU A 397 20.46 -11.42 -1.27
N GLU A 398 20.46 -10.13 -0.94
CA GLU A 398 20.03 -9.63 0.36
C GLU A 398 18.52 -9.82 0.60
N LEU A 399 17.68 -9.53 -0.39
CA LEU A 399 16.23 -9.74 -0.31
C LEU A 399 15.89 -11.23 -0.15
N GLY A 400 16.49 -12.09 -0.97
CA GLY A 400 16.29 -13.53 -0.93
C GLY A 400 16.99 -14.24 0.24
N ASN A 401 17.55 -13.49 1.18
CA ASN A 401 18.18 -13.96 2.42
C ASN A 401 19.28 -14.99 2.21
N GLY A 402 20.15 -14.73 1.25
CA GLY A 402 21.28 -15.58 0.90
C GLY A 402 20.86 -16.75 0.03
N LEU A 403 20.48 -16.47 -1.20
CA LEU A 403 20.23 -17.46 -2.25
C LEU A 403 21.47 -18.33 -2.56
N SER A 404 22.62 -18.05 -1.95
CA SER A 404 23.84 -18.85 -2.04
C SER A 404 24.16 -19.55 -0.72
N GLU A 405 24.56 -20.84 -0.77
CA GLU A 405 24.81 -21.70 0.38
C GLU A 405 25.86 -21.19 1.41
N LYS A 406 26.62 -20.15 1.07
CA LYS A 406 27.74 -19.67 1.89
C LYS A 406 27.43 -18.53 2.85
N VAL A 407 26.29 -17.83 2.70
CA VAL A 407 25.94 -16.64 3.50
C VAL A 407 24.88 -16.96 4.58
N LYS A 408 25.07 -18.06 5.29
CA LYS A 408 24.12 -18.55 6.33
C LYS A 408 24.15 -17.80 7.67
N LYS A 409 24.87 -16.69 7.82
CA LYS A 409 25.19 -16.21 9.19
C LYS A 409 24.40 -15.02 9.72
N GLU A 410 23.76 -14.20 8.89
CA GLU A 410 23.04 -13.02 9.37
C GLU A 410 21.70 -12.86 8.64
N ASN A 411 20.70 -12.40 9.37
CA ASN A 411 19.40 -12.05 8.79
C ASN A 411 19.54 -10.78 7.94
N GLN A 412 19.71 -10.93 6.64
CA GLN A 412 19.98 -9.85 5.70
C GLN A 412 18.82 -8.86 5.61
N ILE A 413 17.58 -9.33 5.73
CA ILE A 413 16.40 -8.45 5.76
C ILE A 413 16.45 -7.52 6.98
N LYS A 414 16.82 -8.04 8.15
CA LYS A 414 17.01 -7.22 9.35
C LYS A 414 18.07 -6.14 9.14
N GLU A 415 19.13 -6.47 8.42
CA GLU A 415 20.20 -5.51 8.10
C GLU A 415 19.71 -4.41 7.14
N ILE A 416 18.88 -4.74 6.15
CA ILE A 416 18.24 -3.73 5.28
C ILE A 416 17.42 -2.74 6.12
N PHE A 417 16.56 -3.24 7.04
CA PHE A 417 15.78 -2.37 7.94
C PHE A 417 16.67 -1.54 8.84
N ARG A 418 17.75 -2.13 9.39
CA ARG A 418 18.71 -1.42 10.26
C ARG A 418 19.40 -0.29 9.49
N ARG A 419 19.92 -0.53 8.29
CA ARG A 419 20.53 0.50 7.43
C ARG A 419 19.53 1.62 7.12
N ASN A 420 18.31 1.28 6.74
CA ASN A 420 17.27 2.26 6.46
C ASN A 420 16.90 3.10 7.68
N SER A 421 16.78 2.48 8.86
CA SER A 421 16.51 3.19 10.12
C SER A 421 17.63 4.16 10.50
N ILE A 422 18.89 3.79 10.29
CA ILE A 422 20.04 4.68 10.51
C ILE A 422 19.96 5.88 9.58
N GLU A 423 19.71 5.67 8.30
CA GLU A 423 19.57 6.77 7.32
C GLU A 423 18.40 7.69 7.68
N THR A 424 17.26 7.12 8.08
CA THR A 424 16.12 7.89 8.56
C THR A 424 16.48 8.74 9.79
N SER A 425 17.20 8.17 10.74
CA SER A 425 17.62 8.88 11.95
C SER A 425 18.58 10.02 11.65
N LYS A 426 19.57 9.80 10.77
CA LYS A 426 20.49 10.87 10.33
C LYS A 426 19.73 12.02 9.66
N LYS A 427 18.78 11.72 8.78
CA LYS A 427 18.01 12.75 8.08
C LYS A 427 17.05 13.51 9.01
N LYS A 428 16.51 12.85 10.04
CA LYS A 428 15.69 13.51 11.07
C LYS A 428 16.47 14.52 11.91
N LEU A 429 17.79 14.38 12.04
CA LEU A 429 18.66 15.37 12.66
C LEU A 429 18.86 16.61 11.75
N ASN A 430 18.75 16.43 10.42
CA ASN A 430 18.89 17.48 9.42
C ASN A 430 17.56 17.67 8.66
N ARG A 431 16.52 18.11 9.39
CA ARG A 431 15.14 18.19 8.86
C ARG A 431 15.00 19.18 7.71
N TYR A 432 15.57 20.36 7.88
CA TYR A 432 15.36 21.49 7.00
C TYR A 432 16.63 21.79 6.18
N SER A 433 16.44 22.11 4.92
CA SER A 433 17.51 22.62 4.07
C SER A 433 17.93 24.04 4.52
N GLN A 434 19.12 24.48 4.09
CA GLN A 434 19.58 25.83 4.37
C GLN A 434 18.54 26.88 3.91
N GLU A 435 17.98 26.73 2.71
CA GLU A 435 16.94 27.62 2.18
C GLU A 435 15.68 27.68 3.08
N GLN A 436 15.28 26.53 3.65
CA GLN A 436 14.14 26.46 4.59
C GLN A 436 14.49 27.12 5.92
N LEU A 437 15.70 26.94 6.43
CA LEU A 437 16.18 27.60 7.65
C LEU A 437 16.28 29.12 7.46
N GLU A 438 16.81 29.59 6.34
CA GLU A 438 16.85 31.01 6.02
C GLU A 438 15.44 31.62 6.07
N LYS A 439 14.44 30.97 5.45
CA LYS A 439 13.04 31.43 5.52
C LYS A 439 12.44 31.38 6.92
N LEU A 440 12.85 30.43 7.76
CA LEU A 440 12.37 30.30 9.13
C LEU A 440 12.93 31.38 10.06
N PHE A 441 14.16 31.84 9.80
CA PHE A 441 14.84 32.84 10.63
C PHE A 441 14.80 34.26 10.01
N ASP A 442 14.26 34.40 8.80
CA ASP A 442 14.07 35.71 8.18
C ASP A 442 12.91 36.43 8.86
N GLU A 443 13.20 37.60 9.47
CA GLU A 443 12.21 38.44 10.14
C GLU A 443 11.14 38.98 9.19
N ASP A 444 11.48 39.16 7.92
CA ASP A 444 10.58 39.61 6.86
C ASP A 444 9.75 38.49 6.22
N SER A 445 10.00 37.24 6.61
CA SER A 445 9.26 36.09 6.13
C SER A 445 7.78 36.15 6.58
N GLU A 446 6.87 35.84 5.67
CA GLU A 446 5.42 35.69 5.99
C GLU A 446 5.16 34.67 7.13
N LEU A 447 6.11 33.76 7.40
CA LEU A 447 6.03 32.80 8.49
C LEU A 447 6.22 33.45 9.87
N ASN A 448 6.90 34.61 9.93
CA ASN A 448 7.29 35.29 11.17
C ASN A 448 6.56 36.63 11.38
N LYS A 449 5.85 37.14 10.35
CA LYS A 449 5.11 38.39 10.47
C LYS A 449 3.87 38.24 11.34
N ILE A 450 3.76 39.10 12.34
CA ILE A 450 2.53 39.28 13.13
C ILE A 450 1.85 40.54 12.61
N HIS A 451 0.65 40.38 12.08
CA HIS A 451 -0.18 41.50 11.65
C HIS A 451 -1.07 41.99 12.79
N SER A 452 -1.30 43.30 12.89
CA SER A 452 -2.07 43.93 13.97
C SER A 452 -3.54 43.51 14.00
N ASP A 453 -4.06 43.00 12.87
CA ASP A 453 -5.45 42.54 12.69
C ASP A 453 -5.63 41.03 12.89
N THR A 454 -4.62 40.35 13.49
CA THR A 454 -4.66 38.91 13.71
C THR A 454 -4.97 38.55 15.17
N LYS A 455 -5.70 37.45 15.34
CA LYS A 455 -5.93 36.77 16.62
C LYS A 455 -5.49 35.30 16.54
N GLU A 456 -5.28 34.67 17.68
CA GLU A 456 -4.96 33.26 17.75
C GLU A 456 -6.20 32.38 17.61
N CYS A 457 -6.11 31.36 16.74
CA CYS A 457 -7.06 30.27 16.71
C CYS A 457 -7.13 29.56 18.08
N VAL A 458 -8.30 29.42 18.64
CA VAL A 458 -8.51 28.81 19.97
C VAL A 458 -7.96 27.37 20.04
N ILE A 459 -7.93 26.63 18.90
CA ILE A 459 -7.48 25.24 18.84
C ILE A 459 -5.98 25.15 18.63
N CYS A 460 -5.44 25.64 17.51
CA CYS A 460 -4.05 25.39 17.12
C CYS A 460 -3.09 26.53 17.47
N LYS A 461 -3.60 27.64 18.02
CA LYS A 461 -2.83 28.82 18.40
C LYS A 461 -2.11 29.53 17.25
N LYS A 462 -2.43 29.17 15.99
CA LYS A 462 -1.94 29.89 14.82
C LYS A 462 -2.60 31.26 14.76
N SER A 463 -1.79 32.29 14.50
CA SER A 463 -2.32 33.63 14.21
C SER A 463 -3.06 33.63 12.87
N GLU A 464 -4.26 34.21 12.87
CA GLU A 464 -5.10 34.30 11.70
C GLU A 464 -5.86 35.62 11.73
N LYS A 465 -6.31 36.14 10.60
CA LYS A 465 -7.13 37.34 10.54
C LYS A 465 -8.42 37.16 11.33
N GLU A 466 -8.79 38.18 12.09
CA GLU A 466 -9.98 38.14 12.96
C GLU A 466 -11.27 37.85 12.19
N ASP A 467 -11.42 38.41 10.99
CA ASP A 467 -12.59 38.18 10.13
C ASP A 467 -12.73 36.72 9.71
N ILE A 468 -11.60 36.01 9.43
CA ILE A 468 -11.58 34.57 9.13
C ILE A 468 -11.99 33.75 10.34
N LEU A 469 -11.49 34.08 11.53
CA LEU A 469 -11.86 33.41 12.78
C LEU A 469 -13.33 33.54 13.10
N ILE A 470 -13.87 34.75 12.92
CA ILE A 470 -15.31 35.05 13.12
C ILE A 470 -16.16 34.30 12.09
N LYS A 471 -15.80 34.36 10.81
CA LYS A 471 -16.48 33.63 9.72
C LYS A 471 -16.55 32.13 9.97
N ASN A 472 -15.50 31.56 10.56
CA ASN A 472 -15.37 30.14 10.83
C ASN A 472 -15.89 29.73 12.20
N SER A 473 -16.41 30.66 12.98
CA SER A 473 -16.87 30.39 14.34
C SER A 473 -17.93 29.27 14.37
N GLN A 474 -17.79 28.33 15.29
CA GLN A 474 -18.74 27.25 15.50
C GLN A 474 -19.59 27.57 16.71
N LYS A 475 -20.93 27.60 16.51
CA LYS A 475 -21.89 27.81 17.60
C LYS A 475 -21.92 26.61 18.54
N GLU A 476 -21.74 26.86 19.81
CA GLU A 476 -21.88 25.87 20.88
C GLU A 476 -22.72 26.44 22.04
N SER A 477 -23.22 25.55 22.91
CA SER A 477 -24.07 25.93 24.04
C SER A 477 -23.45 26.99 24.98
N ASN A 478 -22.11 27.10 25.02
CA ASN A 478 -21.37 28.00 25.90
C ASN A 478 -20.51 29.03 25.15
N GLY A 479 -20.99 29.52 23.99
CA GLY A 479 -20.34 30.57 23.21
C GLY A 479 -19.71 30.08 21.90
N ASN A 480 -19.25 31.02 21.10
CA ASN A 480 -18.66 30.74 19.80
C ASN A 480 -17.23 30.30 19.95
N LEU A 481 -16.83 29.31 19.14
CA LEU A 481 -15.44 28.80 19.02
C LEU A 481 -14.81 29.44 17.78
N GLU A 482 -13.98 30.45 17.95
CA GLU A 482 -13.26 31.15 16.87
C GLU A 482 -12.06 30.36 16.42
N ILE A 483 -12.08 29.82 15.18
CA ILE A 483 -11.10 28.89 14.65
C ILE A 483 -10.64 29.26 13.24
N CYS A 484 -9.40 28.91 12.91
CA CYS A 484 -8.84 29.08 11.57
C CYS A 484 -9.45 28.07 10.57
N ASP A 485 -9.27 28.33 9.27
CA ASP A 485 -9.75 27.48 8.18
C ASP A 485 -9.30 26.03 8.32
N SER A 486 -8.03 25.79 8.63
CA SER A 486 -7.50 24.44 8.79
C SER A 486 -8.21 23.67 9.91
N CYS A 487 -8.41 24.27 11.09
CA CYS A 487 -9.11 23.63 12.20
C CYS A 487 -10.58 23.35 11.87
N LYS A 488 -11.28 24.30 11.20
CA LYS A 488 -12.64 24.09 10.69
C LYS A 488 -12.70 22.88 9.74
N ASN A 489 -11.74 22.79 8.82
CA ASN A 489 -11.67 21.72 7.84
C ASN A 489 -11.38 20.36 8.46
N TYR A 490 -10.52 20.27 9.49
CA TYR A 490 -10.32 19.02 10.23
C TYR A 490 -11.58 18.60 10.98
N ILE A 491 -12.32 19.52 11.61
CA ILE A 491 -13.60 19.22 12.26
C ILE A 491 -14.61 18.72 11.23
N GLN A 492 -14.69 19.39 10.07
CA GLN A 492 -15.59 18.96 8.99
C GLN A 492 -15.22 17.57 8.46
N LEU A 493 -13.92 17.29 8.23
CA LEU A 493 -13.45 15.96 7.85
C LEU A 493 -13.84 14.89 8.87
N GLY A 494 -13.74 15.19 10.17
CA GLY A 494 -14.20 14.30 11.23
C GLY A 494 -15.71 14.06 11.24
N LYS A 495 -16.52 15.04 10.84
CA LYS A 495 -17.96 14.85 10.61
C LYS A 495 -18.21 13.96 9.40
N ASP A 496 -17.49 14.20 8.30
CA ASP A 496 -17.64 13.46 7.04
C ASP A 496 -17.24 11.99 7.19
N ILE A 497 -16.14 11.69 7.89
CA ILE A 497 -15.76 10.30 8.19
C ILE A 497 -16.79 9.62 9.08
N SER A 498 -17.36 10.33 10.05
CA SER A 498 -18.44 9.81 10.88
C SER A 498 -19.67 9.46 10.06
N LYS A 499 -20.05 10.34 9.13
CA LYS A 499 -21.15 10.09 8.18
C LYS A 499 -20.86 8.90 7.28
N SER A 500 -19.60 8.73 6.82
CA SER A 500 -19.21 7.58 6.02
C SER A 500 -19.39 6.25 6.76
N PHE A 501 -19.12 6.21 8.07
CA PHE A 501 -19.34 5.02 8.89
C PHE A 501 -20.81 4.61 8.94
N HIS A 502 -21.71 5.52 9.17
CA HIS A 502 -23.15 5.23 9.16
C HIS A 502 -23.62 4.69 7.81
N LEU A 503 -23.16 5.29 6.73
CA LEU A 503 -23.53 4.87 5.38
C LEU A 503 -22.99 3.48 5.04
N THR A 504 -21.75 3.15 5.42
CA THR A 504 -21.16 1.82 5.19
C THR A 504 -21.78 0.76 6.10
N LYS A 505 -22.03 1.06 7.39
CA LYS A 505 -22.67 0.15 8.34
C LYS A 505 -24.07 -0.22 7.88
N ASN A 506 -24.89 0.75 7.51
CA ASN A 506 -26.23 0.49 6.99
C ASN A 506 -26.24 -0.40 5.75
N ARG A 507 -25.20 -0.33 4.91
CA ARG A 507 -25.01 -1.21 3.75
C ARG A 507 -24.73 -2.65 4.19
N GLU A 508 -23.91 -2.86 5.22
CA GLU A 508 -23.57 -4.20 5.73
C GLU A 508 -24.77 -4.85 6.45
N GLU A 509 -25.50 -4.10 7.27
CA GLU A 509 -26.64 -4.61 8.04
C GLU A 509 -27.90 -4.86 7.19
N ASN A 510 -28.09 -4.11 6.11
CA ASN A 510 -29.24 -4.19 5.21
C ASN A 510 -28.97 -4.96 3.90
N CYS A 511 -28.05 -5.94 3.92
CA CYS A 511 -27.73 -6.76 2.74
C CYS A 511 -28.93 -7.38 2.01
N ASN A 512 -30.08 -7.48 2.67
CA ASN A 512 -31.32 -8.02 2.12
C ASN A 512 -32.26 -6.96 1.48
N LYS A 513 -31.96 -5.67 1.63
CA LYS A 513 -32.76 -4.60 1.02
C LYS A 513 -32.03 -4.04 -0.19
N ASN A 514 -32.61 -4.20 -1.37
CA ASN A 514 -31.99 -3.80 -2.66
C ASN A 514 -31.61 -2.31 -2.76
N SER A 515 -32.19 -1.41 -1.94
CA SER A 515 -31.92 0.01 -1.96
C SER A 515 -30.56 0.43 -1.40
N ASP A 516 -29.99 -0.33 -0.45
CA ASP A 516 -28.76 0.07 0.24
C ASP A 516 -27.47 -0.50 -0.38
N LYS A 517 -27.58 -1.52 -1.25
CA LYS A 517 -26.45 -2.07 -2.01
C LYS A 517 -25.79 -1.05 -2.95
N ASN A 518 -26.46 0.03 -3.20
CA ASN A 518 -26.13 0.98 -4.26
C ASN A 518 -25.57 2.31 -3.76
N ARG A 519 -25.24 2.43 -2.47
CA ARG A 519 -24.68 3.64 -1.86
C ARG A 519 -23.18 3.53 -1.68
N ARG A 520 -22.41 4.48 -2.23
CA ARG A 520 -20.96 4.50 -2.13
C ARG A 520 -20.44 5.84 -1.60
N VAL A 521 -19.39 5.77 -0.81
CA VAL A 521 -18.78 6.93 -0.17
C VAL A 521 -17.34 7.05 -0.62
N PHE A 522 -16.96 8.24 -1.05
CA PHE A 522 -15.61 8.55 -1.48
C PHE A 522 -15.09 9.83 -0.83
N PHE A 523 -13.78 9.85 -0.58
CA PHE A 523 -13.01 11.07 -0.49
C PHE A 523 -12.32 11.28 -1.83
N VAL A 524 -12.47 12.49 -2.38
CA VAL A 524 -12.05 12.81 -3.74
C VAL A 524 -11.01 13.92 -3.69
N GLU A 525 -9.87 13.68 -4.34
CA GLU A 525 -8.89 14.73 -4.59
C GLU A 525 -9.25 15.47 -5.87
N LYS A 526 -9.22 16.80 -5.82
CA LYS A 526 -9.40 17.69 -6.97
C LYS A 526 -8.22 18.64 -7.13
N ASN A 527 -7.92 19.01 -8.37
CA ASN A 527 -7.01 20.11 -8.60
C ASN A 527 -7.61 21.39 -8.01
N CYS A 528 -6.82 22.16 -7.26
CA CYS A 528 -7.25 23.43 -6.68
C CYS A 528 -6.21 24.52 -6.87
N SER A 529 -6.65 25.78 -6.67
CA SER A 529 -5.74 26.91 -6.55
C SER A 529 -5.07 26.91 -5.18
N GLU A 530 -3.92 27.55 -5.07
CA GLU A 530 -3.21 27.69 -3.78
C GLU A 530 -4.03 28.46 -2.74
N ASN A 531 -4.98 29.28 -3.17
CA ASN A 531 -5.85 30.12 -2.30
C ASN A 531 -7.15 29.43 -1.84
N SER A 532 -7.30 28.12 -2.07
CA SER A 532 -8.44 27.37 -1.55
C SER A 532 -8.44 27.36 -0.02
N ASP A 533 -9.61 27.51 0.60
CA ASP A 533 -9.83 27.41 2.06
C ASP A 533 -10.04 25.95 2.54
N LYS A 534 -9.91 24.97 1.64
CA LYS A 534 -10.11 23.56 1.93
C LYS A 534 -8.81 22.85 2.32
N LEU A 535 -8.92 21.62 2.81
CA LEU A 535 -7.75 20.78 3.11
C LEU A 535 -6.98 20.44 1.84
N LYS A 536 -5.69 20.63 1.88
CA LYS A 536 -4.78 20.54 0.75
C LYS A 536 -3.74 19.45 0.94
N PHE A 537 -3.23 18.94 -0.19
CA PHE A 537 -2.08 18.07 -0.24
C PHE A 537 -1.07 18.57 -1.28
N PRO A 538 0.23 18.32 -1.05
CA PRO A 538 1.28 18.72 -1.98
C PRO A 538 1.31 17.80 -3.21
N LYS A 539 1.32 18.38 -4.41
CA LYS A 539 1.38 17.64 -5.67
C LYS A 539 2.78 17.65 -6.27
N TYR A 540 3.23 16.51 -6.78
CA TYR A 540 4.47 16.40 -7.53
C TYR A 540 4.23 16.68 -9.04
N PRO A 541 5.13 17.34 -9.76
CA PRO A 541 6.32 18.01 -9.29
C PRO A 541 6.05 19.39 -8.68
N LYS A 542 4.86 19.93 -8.77
CA LYS A 542 4.47 21.24 -8.23
C LYS A 542 2.97 21.39 -8.17
N GLY A 543 2.48 22.10 -7.16
CA GLY A 543 1.06 22.44 -7.00
C GLY A 543 0.43 21.80 -5.77
N VAL A 544 -0.88 21.92 -5.70
CA VAL A 544 -1.71 21.39 -4.61
C VAL A 544 -3.00 20.78 -5.15
N VAL A 545 -3.51 19.79 -4.43
CA VAL A 545 -4.85 19.23 -4.62
C VAL A 545 -5.66 19.40 -3.34
N GLU A 546 -6.98 19.46 -3.45
CA GLU A 546 -7.91 19.54 -2.32
C GLU A 546 -8.67 18.25 -2.12
N ILE A 547 -9.07 17.96 -0.89
CA ILE A 547 -9.89 16.81 -0.55
C ILE A 547 -11.36 17.21 -0.36
N ILE A 548 -12.26 16.39 -0.91
CA ILE A 548 -13.72 16.59 -0.83
C ILE A 548 -14.40 15.27 -0.48
N PHE A 549 -15.31 15.31 0.48
CA PHE A 549 -16.23 14.20 0.74
C PHE A 549 -17.35 14.18 -0.31
N LYS A 550 -17.55 13.00 -0.92
CA LYS A 550 -18.62 12.76 -1.90
C LYS A 550 -19.40 11.50 -1.55
N TYR A 551 -20.69 11.59 -1.70
CA TYR A 551 -21.63 10.49 -1.53
C TYR A 551 -22.43 10.32 -2.81
N PHE A 552 -22.55 9.07 -3.27
CA PHE A 552 -23.26 8.72 -4.49
C PHE A 552 -24.26 7.61 -4.25
N GLU A 553 -25.47 7.75 -4.78
CA GLU A 553 -26.41 6.66 -4.98
C GLU A 553 -26.13 5.99 -6.34
N SER A 554 -26.57 4.74 -6.55
CA SER A 554 -26.21 4.00 -7.76
C SER A 554 -26.68 4.64 -9.07
N LYS A 555 -27.82 5.31 -9.03
CA LYS A 555 -28.35 6.06 -10.19
C LYS A 555 -27.46 7.24 -10.61
N ASP A 556 -26.66 7.76 -9.68
CA ASP A 556 -25.77 8.89 -9.91
C ASP A 556 -24.35 8.42 -10.29
N PHE A 557 -24.12 7.11 -10.30
CA PHE A 557 -22.80 6.52 -10.52
C PHE A 557 -22.30 6.73 -11.95
N GLU A 558 -23.19 6.64 -12.94
CA GLU A 558 -22.84 6.90 -14.35
C GLU A 558 -22.48 8.38 -14.56
N SER A 559 -23.18 9.29 -13.88
CA SER A 559 -22.83 10.72 -13.91
C SER A 559 -21.50 11.00 -13.23
N PHE A 560 -21.18 10.29 -12.13
CA PHE A 560 -19.89 10.37 -11.47
C PHE A 560 -18.76 9.82 -12.37
N GLU A 561 -18.97 8.71 -13.06
CA GLU A 561 -17.97 8.18 -14.00
C GLU A 561 -17.72 9.13 -15.19
N LYS A 562 -18.73 9.87 -15.63
CA LYS A 562 -18.60 10.92 -16.65
C LYS A 562 -17.93 12.18 -16.10
N GLU A 563 -18.31 12.62 -14.89
CA GLU A 563 -17.69 13.78 -14.22
C GLU A 563 -16.20 13.55 -13.94
N LYS A 564 -15.82 12.29 -13.69
CA LYS A 564 -14.46 11.86 -13.45
C LYS A 564 -13.56 11.89 -14.70
N GLU A 565 -14.13 11.75 -15.88
CA GLU A 565 -13.41 11.94 -17.15
C GLU A 565 -13.11 13.44 -17.40
N SER A 566 -13.74 14.35 -16.65
CA SER A 566 -13.41 15.78 -16.66
C SER A 566 -12.07 16.02 -15.94
N GLU A 567 -11.28 17.00 -16.39
CA GLU A 567 -9.95 17.36 -15.87
C GLU A 567 -9.91 17.75 -14.37
N ASN A 568 -11.07 17.76 -13.68
CA ASN A 568 -11.21 18.25 -12.32
C ASN A 568 -10.92 17.20 -11.24
N PHE A 569 -11.00 15.90 -11.54
CA PHE A 569 -10.75 14.84 -10.56
C PHE A 569 -9.34 14.32 -10.68
N TYR A 570 -8.65 14.20 -9.54
CA TYR A 570 -7.29 13.71 -9.49
C TYR A 570 -7.24 12.25 -9.04
N ARG A 571 -7.74 11.94 -7.83
CA ARG A 571 -7.87 10.59 -7.26
C ARG A 571 -9.12 10.49 -6.41
N PHE A 572 -9.50 9.27 -6.06
CA PHE A 572 -10.56 9.04 -5.09
C PHE A 572 -10.29 7.82 -4.22
N TYR A 573 -10.76 7.89 -2.98
CA TYR A 573 -10.60 6.89 -1.94
C TYR A 573 -11.98 6.41 -1.52
N SER A 574 -12.26 5.10 -1.71
CA SER A 574 -13.46 4.47 -1.19
C SER A 574 -13.26 4.08 0.27
N ILE A 575 -14.31 4.14 1.07
CA ILE A 575 -14.27 3.78 2.49
C ILE A 575 -14.99 2.46 2.69
N ASN A 576 -14.25 1.45 3.18
CA ASN A 576 -14.76 0.10 3.41
C ASN A 576 -15.51 -0.48 2.20
N ASP A 577 -15.05 -0.20 0.99
CA ASP A 577 -15.69 -0.61 -0.25
C ASP A 577 -14.68 -0.94 -1.35
N ASP A 578 -14.73 -2.15 -1.88
CA ASP A 578 -13.90 -2.62 -2.99
C ASP A 578 -14.51 -2.18 -4.32
N TYR A 579 -14.25 -0.96 -4.71
CA TYR A 579 -14.74 -0.40 -5.96
C TYR A 579 -13.91 -0.84 -7.16
N LEU A 580 -14.54 -1.52 -8.11
CA LEU A 580 -13.92 -2.00 -9.35
C LEU A 580 -14.33 -1.20 -10.59
N GLY A 581 -14.71 0.07 -10.45
CA GLY A 581 -15.04 0.95 -11.58
C GLY A 581 -13.81 1.57 -12.24
N LYS A 582 -14.04 2.43 -13.25
CA LYS A 582 -12.96 3.17 -13.95
C LYS A 582 -12.17 4.07 -13.01
N GLY A 583 -10.88 4.22 -13.26
CA GLY A 583 -9.91 5.08 -12.57
C GLY A 583 -9.30 4.51 -11.29
N ASN A 584 -8.34 5.24 -10.75
CA ASN A 584 -7.58 4.82 -9.59
C ASN A 584 -8.39 5.08 -8.31
N SER A 585 -8.99 4.02 -7.75
CA SER A 585 -9.63 4.08 -6.44
C SER A 585 -8.79 3.30 -5.43
N ARG A 586 -8.78 3.80 -4.20
CA ARG A 586 -8.18 3.11 -3.05
C ARG A 586 -9.26 2.80 -2.04
N ASN A 587 -9.27 1.57 -1.54
CA ASN A 587 -10.13 1.20 -0.44
C ASN A 587 -9.39 1.48 0.87
N ILE A 588 -9.81 2.50 1.60
CA ILE A 588 -9.33 2.77 2.95
C ILE A 588 -10.24 2.04 3.92
N LYS A 589 -9.68 1.10 4.66
CA LYS A 589 -10.39 0.38 5.70
C LYS A 589 -10.35 1.18 6.98
N VAL A 590 -11.53 1.53 7.48
CA VAL A 590 -11.69 2.33 8.69
C VAL A 590 -12.56 1.57 9.68
N GLY A 591 -12.11 1.48 10.93
CA GLY A 591 -12.83 0.75 11.97
C GLY A 591 -14.21 1.36 12.30
N ASN A 592 -15.22 0.51 12.38
CA ASN A 592 -16.63 0.89 12.61
C ASN A 592 -17.05 0.86 14.08
N TYR A 593 -16.14 0.67 15.01
CA TYR A 593 -16.46 0.59 16.44
C TYR A 593 -16.76 1.98 17.00
N ASN A 594 -18.04 2.35 16.98
CA ASN A 594 -18.51 3.62 17.50
C ASN A 594 -19.71 3.40 18.41
N VAL A 595 -19.72 4.10 19.53
CA VAL A 595 -20.94 4.21 20.35
C VAL A 595 -21.82 5.26 19.70
N GLU A 596 -23.06 4.87 19.34
CA GLU A 596 -24.02 5.76 18.74
C GLU A 596 -24.59 6.74 19.76
N SER A 597 -24.78 7.99 19.35
CA SER A 597 -25.47 8.99 20.12
C SER A 597 -26.99 8.68 20.15
N SER A 598 -27.67 9.15 21.17
CA SER A 598 -29.14 9.18 21.21
C SER A 598 -29.76 10.04 20.10
N LYS A 599 -28.97 10.94 19.49
CA LYS A 599 -29.36 11.73 18.32
C LYS A 599 -29.05 10.96 17.05
N LYS A 600 -30.07 10.64 16.25
CA LYS A 600 -29.94 9.94 14.96
C LYS A 600 -28.76 10.48 14.15
N ASP A 601 -27.93 9.58 13.64
CA ASP A 601 -26.81 9.85 12.71
C ASP A 601 -25.62 10.62 13.30
N ASN A 602 -25.51 10.75 14.62
CA ASN A 602 -24.35 11.36 15.26
C ASN A 602 -23.57 10.36 16.11
N LEU A 603 -22.26 10.50 16.08
CA LEU A 603 -21.39 9.81 17.03
C LEU A 603 -21.50 10.49 18.39
N ILE A 604 -21.45 9.66 19.45
CA ILE A 604 -21.52 10.15 20.83
C ILE A 604 -20.37 11.13 21.10
N GLU A 605 -20.67 12.25 21.69
CA GLU A 605 -19.68 13.22 22.20
C GLU A 605 -19.20 12.78 23.60
N PHE A 606 -18.03 13.25 24.03
CA PHE A 606 -17.49 12.92 25.35
C PHE A 606 -18.44 13.29 26.50
N THR A 607 -19.11 14.41 26.39
CA THR A 607 -20.12 14.88 27.35
C THR A 607 -21.34 13.97 27.45
N GLU A 608 -21.76 13.38 26.35
CA GLU A 608 -22.83 12.38 26.31
C GLU A 608 -22.36 11.02 26.80
N LEU A 609 -21.11 10.64 26.48
CA LEU A 609 -20.51 9.39 26.93
C LEU A 609 -20.36 9.35 28.47
N VAL A 610 -19.93 10.48 29.05
CA VAL A 610 -19.81 10.64 30.52
C VAL A 610 -21.13 10.39 31.22
N LYS A 611 -22.25 10.84 30.68
CA LYS A 611 -23.60 10.62 31.24
C LYS A 611 -24.03 9.15 31.26
N LYS A 612 -23.37 8.28 30.51
CA LYS A 612 -23.60 6.82 30.54
C LYS A 612 -22.81 6.10 31.65
N SER A 613 -21.93 6.81 32.36
CA SER A 613 -21.21 6.23 33.49
C SER A 613 -22.15 5.97 34.67
N LYS A 614 -21.89 4.91 35.46
CA LYS A 614 -22.56 4.65 36.70
C LYS A 614 -21.78 5.31 37.85
N GLY A 615 -22.43 6.17 38.62
CA GLY A 615 -21.80 6.92 39.72
C GLY A 615 -21.32 8.30 39.28
N ILE A 616 -20.08 8.66 39.60
CA ILE A 616 -19.52 9.97 39.24
C ILE A 616 -19.35 10.08 37.73
N GLU A 617 -19.86 11.13 37.12
CA GLU A 617 -19.75 11.41 35.69
C GLU A 617 -18.30 11.74 35.29
N ARG A 618 -17.49 10.71 34.98
CA ARG A 618 -16.08 10.84 34.59
C ARG A 618 -15.76 9.90 33.44
N LEU A 619 -14.83 10.31 32.60
CA LEU A 619 -14.18 9.45 31.61
C LEU A 619 -12.84 8.97 32.17
N ALA A 620 -12.60 7.67 32.04
CA ALA A 620 -11.26 7.11 32.20
C ALA A 620 -10.62 6.97 30.79
N VAL A 621 -9.39 7.44 30.66
CA VAL A 621 -8.59 7.25 29.46
C VAL A 621 -7.45 6.31 29.78
N LEU A 622 -7.49 5.12 29.16
CA LEU A 622 -6.36 4.19 29.18
C LEU A 622 -5.46 4.49 27.99
N ARG A 623 -4.19 4.75 28.26
CA ARG A 623 -3.16 4.84 27.23
C ARG A 623 -2.16 3.73 27.46
N ALA A 624 -1.95 2.90 26.44
CA ALA A 624 -0.95 1.84 26.46
C ALA A 624 0.00 2.01 25.28
N ASP A 625 1.26 1.70 25.49
CA ASP A 625 2.29 1.68 24.45
C ASP A 625 3.03 0.34 24.53
N ILE A 626 3.55 -0.11 23.41
CA ILE A 626 4.38 -1.32 23.32
C ILE A 626 5.82 -0.89 23.10
N ASP A 627 6.62 -1.04 24.13
CA ASP A 627 8.03 -0.75 24.06
C ASP A 627 8.74 -1.62 23.03
N ASN A 628 9.66 -1.01 22.28
CA ASN A 628 10.48 -1.71 21.29
C ASN A 628 9.69 -2.49 20.22
N LEU A 629 8.51 -2.00 19.82
CA LEU A 629 7.68 -2.64 18.79
C LEU A 629 8.46 -2.94 17.50
N GLY A 630 9.33 -2.00 17.08
CA GLY A 630 10.21 -2.21 15.92
C GLY A 630 11.18 -3.38 16.10
N ALA A 631 11.77 -3.52 17.30
CA ALA A 631 12.64 -4.66 17.63
C ALA A 631 11.83 -5.98 17.71
N LEU A 632 10.61 -5.93 18.24
CA LEU A 632 9.71 -7.07 18.29
C LEU A 632 9.43 -7.62 16.88
N PHE A 633 9.12 -6.75 15.93
CA PHE A 633 8.91 -7.17 14.53
C PHE A 633 10.21 -7.62 13.83
N GLN A 634 11.36 -7.11 14.23
CA GLN A 634 12.66 -7.50 13.64
C GLN A 634 13.22 -8.80 14.21
N THR A 635 13.01 -9.09 15.49
CA THR A 635 13.63 -10.22 16.21
C THR A 635 12.63 -11.10 16.97
N GLY A 636 11.39 -10.67 17.11
CA GLY A 636 10.37 -11.39 17.88
C GLY A 636 9.92 -12.71 17.27
N PHE A 637 10.33 -13.00 16.03
CA PHE A 637 10.06 -14.25 15.32
C PHE A 637 11.24 -15.25 15.39
N GLU A 638 12.35 -14.91 16.06
CA GLU A 638 13.48 -15.79 16.29
C GLU A 638 13.12 -16.78 17.40
N ASP A 639 12.96 -18.05 17.09
CA ASP A 639 12.74 -19.11 18.09
C ASP A 639 14.06 -19.73 18.52
N LYS A 640 14.50 -19.42 19.73
CA LYS A 640 15.73 -19.98 20.31
C LYS A 640 15.68 -21.49 20.57
N LYS A 641 14.47 -22.08 20.64
CA LYS A 641 14.30 -23.51 20.88
C LYS A 641 14.69 -24.36 19.69
N TYR A 642 14.74 -23.75 18.51
CA TYR A 642 15.17 -24.41 17.27
C TYR A 642 16.62 -24.07 16.89
N ILE A 643 17.39 -23.44 17.80
CA ILE A 643 18.78 -23.01 17.54
C ILE A 643 19.77 -24.17 17.39
N ASN A 644 19.39 -25.42 17.67
CA ASN A 644 20.24 -26.60 17.58
C ASN A 644 19.86 -27.65 16.54
N THR A 645 18.91 -27.37 15.65
CA THR A 645 18.59 -28.24 14.50
C THR A 645 18.83 -27.48 13.20
N ASP A 646 19.10 -28.17 12.09
CA ASP A 646 19.28 -27.53 10.75
C ASP A 646 18.07 -26.71 10.27
N ARG A 647 16.97 -26.69 11.05
CA ARG A 647 15.80 -25.83 10.89
C ARG A 647 15.89 -24.49 11.65
N GLU A 648 17.04 -24.17 12.19
CA GLU A 648 17.28 -23.22 13.27
C GLU A 648 17.18 -21.75 12.96
N LYS A 649 17.17 -21.38 11.71
CA LYS A 649 17.22 -19.97 11.30
C LYS A 649 16.10 -19.71 10.29
N GLU A 650 14.87 -19.66 10.79
CA GLU A 650 13.85 -19.02 9.97
C GLU A 650 14.22 -17.56 9.87
N PRO A 651 14.66 -17.10 8.69
CA PRO A 651 14.98 -15.70 8.51
C PRO A 651 13.71 -14.89 8.68
N TYR A 652 13.89 -13.69 9.19
CA TYR A 652 12.87 -12.68 9.18
C TYR A 652 12.32 -12.53 7.75
N ARG A 653 11.03 -12.73 7.56
CA ARG A 653 10.42 -12.72 6.23
C ARG A 653 9.92 -11.32 5.92
N PHE A 654 10.43 -10.73 4.84
CA PHE A 654 10.01 -9.42 4.36
C PHE A 654 8.49 -9.29 4.16
N VAL A 655 7.87 -10.34 3.66
CA VAL A 655 6.42 -10.46 3.45
C VAL A 655 5.61 -10.36 4.75
N ARG A 656 6.20 -10.67 5.91
CA ARG A 656 5.53 -10.53 7.21
C ARG A 656 5.23 -9.08 7.61
N PHE A 657 5.80 -8.11 6.90
CA PHE A 657 5.44 -6.69 7.07
C PHE A 657 4.35 -6.21 6.11
N SER A 658 3.78 -7.09 5.32
CA SER A 658 2.69 -6.70 4.46
C SER A 658 1.48 -6.24 5.29
N LYS A 659 0.62 -5.44 4.67
CA LYS A 659 -0.63 -4.94 5.27
C LYS A 659 -1.50 -6.06 5.84
N THR A 660 -1.41 -7.27 5.27
CA THR A 660 -2.14 -8.48 5.69
C THR A 660 -1.76 -8.93 7.09
N VAL A 661 -0.53 -8.68 7.47
CA VAL A 661 0.04 -9.11 8.75
C VAL A 661 -0.43 -8.22 9.90
N VAL A 662 -0.73 -6.97 9.62
CA VAL A 662 -1.07 -5.94 10.62
C VAL A 662 -2.59 -5.80 10.82
N LEU A 663 -3.40 -6.29 9.89
CA LEU A 663 -4.84 -6.38 9.99
C LEU A 663 -5.28 -7.68 10.66
#